data_94877a8fc0e5780d4efcbe905b401a73
#
_entry.id   94877a8fc0e5780d4efcbe905b401a73
#
_cell.length_a   1.000
_cell.length_b   1.000
_cell.length_c   1.000
_cell.angle_alpha   90.00
_cell.angle_beta   90.00
_cell.angle_gamma   90.00
#
_symmetry.space_group_name_H-M   'P 1'
#
loop_
_entity.id
_entity.type
_entity.pdbx_description
1 polymer ?
#
loop_
_entity_poly.entity_id
_entity_poly.type
_entity_poly.pdbx_seq_one_letter_code
_entity_poly.pdbx_strand_id
1 'polypeptide(L)'
;MMKQFFTVKAQHPEALLLFRCGDFYETYGDDALTASKVLGIVLTKRSNAAPDSIPMAGFPHHSLETYLPRLVRAGYKVAVCDQLEDPKLTKKIVKRGITELVTPGIAFSDQLLEQKEHNYLAGLTFHKDRCGAAFLDVSTGTFQVAEGSLDYIGTLLSSFAPKELLVPRGYEKGTRERYGDGFYISTLEEWAFVYDSSVERLKRQLKVDSLKGFAIDSFPLGVTSAGALLIYLERTQHTDMSNICSISRIDEGSFVWMDRFTFRNLEIFASTAGKEGTSLVEVMDRCSSPMGARMLRTWLSMPVMDLKELEARYDVVQHFIENQEDLSQLQRMIGDIGDLERIISRAAAGKIMPREVMQLRRGLSQTEPIMQLCKGRGVEALDEMLGRMTGCAELLDYLGRTMHPETAAALGKGDVIAAGVNEELDELRRIARHGKDYLLEVQQREVERTGISSLKIGFNNVFGYYLEVRNAHKDSVPAEWIRKQTLVNAERYITEELKEYEQKILGAEERIYALESQIYGELVATIQANIAGIQKNCRILSRLDVLSGFAELALSNRYCRPKMDDSKVIDIRQGRHPVIETMMQAGEEFVPNDIYLDNGSQQVIILTGPNMAGKSALLRQTALIVLMAQVGCFVPADEARIGWCDKIFTRVGASDNISRGESTFMVEMLETSMIQHNLSSLSLVLLDESGRGTSSYDGMSIARAIVDYIHEYGDGAKTLFATHYHELNDLEDIYDRVRNFHIAVKEVGKNIIFLRKLKEGGVAHSFGLHVARLAGMPKQVLESAEKTLDALEKGGPAQIDVPAPSGRKKKHTIKPHNVKEGRVESDGSLQLSFFQLEDPLLSSLKEGLESADLNNMTPLQAFDLLRSMKEQLGLQ
;
A
#
# COMPACT_ATOMS: atom_id res chain seq x y z
N MET A 1 26.51 6.90 31.34
CA MET A 1 25.79 6.37 30.17
C MET A 1 24.41 5.84 30.58
N MET A 2 24.28 4.81 31.45
CA MET A 2 22.93 4.32 31.88
C MET A 2 22.03 5.39 32.46
N LYS A 3 22.59 6.32 33.29
CA LYS A 3 21.79 7.48 33.75
C LYS A 3 21.22 8.32 32.62
N GLN A 4 21.96 8.55 31.52
CA GLN A 4 21.43 9.25 30.34
C GLN A 4 20.33 8.42 29.66
N PHE A 5 20.51 7.09 29.51
CA PHE A 5 19.48 6.22 28.95
C PHE A 5 18.16 6.33 29.71
N PHE A 6 18.17 6.13 31.02
CA PHE A 6 16.96 6.19 31.84
C PHE A 6 16.33 7.59 31.89
N THR A 7 17.16 8.65 31.82
CA THR A 7 16.63 10.02 31.74
C THR A 7 15.87 10.25 30.43
N VAL A 8 16.43 9.80 29.29
CA VAL A 8 15.77 9.89 27.97
C VAL A 8 14.54 8.98 27.91
N LYS A 9 14.63 7.74 28.44
CA LYS A 9 13.49 6.82 28.48
C LYS A 9 12.32 7.35 29.31
N ALA A 10 12.61 8.02 30.42
CA ALA A 10 11.57 8.63 31.26
C ALA A 10 10.80 9.77 30.57
N GLN A 11 11.41 10.42 29.57
CA GLN A 11 10.76 11.43 28.77
C GLN A 11 9.83 10.84 27.69
N HIS A 12 10.12 9.61 27.23
CA HIS A 12 9.36 8.88 26.21
C HIS A 12 9.11 7.43 26.63
N PRO A 13 8.32 7.22 27.68
CA PRO A 13 8.10 5.89 28.26
C PRO A 13 7.41 4.92 27.30
N GLU A 14 6.61 5.45 26.39
CA GLU A 14 5.86 4.71 25.38
C GLU A 14 6.68 4.29 24.15
N ALA A 15 7.87 4.89 23.95
CA ALA A 15 8.72 4.62 22.79
C ALA A 15 9.82 3.61 23.13
N LEU A 16 10.09 2.66 22.23
CA LEU A 16 11.26 1.79 22.29
C LEU A 16 12.50 2.64 22.00
N LEU A 17 13.44 2.69 22.95
CA LEU A 17 14.60 3.56 22.83
C LEU A 17 15.80 2.83 22.24
N LEU A 18 16.24 3.26 21.06
CA LEU A 18 17.51 2.88 20.43
C LEU A 18 18.58 3.91 20.82
N PHE A 19 19.52 3.50 21.66
CA PHE A 19 20.50 4.41 22.27
C PHE A 19 21.89 4.16 21.72
N ARG A 20 22.50 5.16 21.08
CA ARG A 20 23.81 5.05 20.45
C ARG A 20 24.92 4.87 21.48
N CYS A 21 25.64 3.74 21.40
CA CYS A 21 26.79 3.39 22.23
C CYS A 21 28.00 3.01 21.36
N GLY A 22 28.85 3.99 21.04
CA GLY A 22 29.92 3.77 20.07
C GLY A 22 29.38 3.38 18.69
N ASP A 23 29.75 2.20 18.20
CA ASP A 23 29.34 1.69 16.89
C ASP A 23 28.04 0.88 16.91
N PHE A 24 27.32 0.86 18.04
CA PHE A 24 26.09 0.12 18.21
C PHE A 24 24.92 1.03 18.61
N TYR A 25 23.70 0.66 18.20
CA TYR A 25 22.48 1.04 18.89
C TYR A 25 22.15 -0.07 19.89
N GLU A 26 22.02 0.30 21.15
CA GLU A 26 21.72 -0.60 22.26
C GLU A 26 20.36 -0.22 22.87
N THR A 27 19.64 -1.21 23.33
CA THR A 27 18.38 -1.04 24.07
C THR A 27 18.42 -1.91 25.32
N TYR A 28 17.69 -1.50 26.39
CA TYR A 28 17.81 -2.10 27.71
C TYR A 28 16.43 -2.36 28.34
N GLY A 29 16.37 -3.30 29.30
CA GLY A 29 15.16 -3.64 30.02
C GLY A 29 14.09 -4.26 29.12
N ASP A 30 12.83 -3.82 29.27
CA ASP A 30 11.68 -4.30 28.50
C ASP A 30 11.81 -3.99 27.00
N ASP A 31 12.45 -2.87 26.65
CA ASP A 31 12.74 -2.53 25.27
C ASP A 31 13.68 -3.56 24.62
N ALA A 32 14.66 -4.09 25.38
CA ALA A 32 15.55 -5.12 24.89
C ALA A 32 14.84 -6.45 24.65
N LEU A 33 13.92 -6.84 25.53
CA LEU A 33 13.09 -8.04 25.35
C LEU A 33 12.24 -7.94 24.09
N THR A 34 11.59 -6.79 23.90
CA THR A 34 10.76 -6.50 22.72
C THR A 34 11.61 -6.49 21.45
N ALA A 35 12.73 -5.76 21.44
CA ALA A 35 13.62 -5.68 20.28
C ALA A 35 14.18 -7.05 19.89
N SER A 36 14.64 -7.85 20.87
CA SER A 36 15.14 -9.20 20.63
C SER A 36 14.09 -10.09 19.98
N LYS A 37 12.85 -10.05 20.47
CA LYS A 37 11.72 -10.83 19.93
C LYS A 37 11.36 -10.43 18.49
N VAL A 38 11.24 -9.12 18.23
CA VAL A 38 10.80 -8.60 16.92
C VAL A 38 11.89 -8.70 15.86
N LEU A 39 13.12 -8.39 16.23
CA LEU A 39 14.26 -8.33 15.31
C LEU A 39 14.96 -9.67 15.11
N GLY A 40 14.75 -10.63 16.02
CA GLY A 40 15.47 -11.90 16.02
C GLY A 40 16.95 -11.76 16.42
N ILE A 41 17.32 -10.68 17.16
CA ILE A 41 18.69 -10.44 17.64
C ILE A 41 18.93 -11.03 19.03
N VAL A 42 20.19 -11.32 19.34
CA VAL A 42 20.59 -11.97 20.58
C VAL A 42 20.30 -11.06 21.78
N LEU A 43 19.57 -11.60 22.76
CA LEU A 43 19.37 -10.95 24.05
C LEU A 43 20.57 -11.28 24.93
N THR A 44 21.26 -10.26 25.42
CA THR A 44 22.42 -10.37 26.32
C THR A 44 22.10 -9.66 27.64
N LYS A 45 23.05 -9.70 28.55
CA LYS A 45 22.95 -9.00 29.82
C LYS A 45 24.16 -8.08 29.98
N ARG A 46 23.91 -6.84 30.35
CA ARG A 46 24.98 -5.93 30.68
C ARG A 46 25.42 -6.21 32.14
N SER A 47 26.58 -6.77 32.32
CA SER A 47 27.19 -6.98 33.62
C SER A 47 27.93 -5.71 34.09
N ASN A 48 27.29 -4.95 34.96
CA ASN A 48 28.02 -4.09 35.86
C ASN A 48 27.99 -4.84 37.21
N ALA A 49 29.09 -5.10 37.83
CA ALA A 49 29.35 -5.77 39.12
C ALA A 49 28.28 -5.65 40.25
N ALA A 50 27.03 -5.43 39.93
CA ALA A 50 25.84 -5.32 40.77
C ALA A 50 24.93 -6.54 40.59
N PRO A 51 24.19 -6.97 41.61
CA PRO A 51 23.37 -8.17 41.57
C PRO A 51 22.22 -8.15 40.52
N ASP A 52 21.85 -7.00 39.98
CA ASP A 52 20.79 -6.85 38.99
C ASP A 52 21.35 -6.65 37.58
N SER A 53 21.51 -7.73 36.84
CA SER A 53 21.90 -7.67 35.44
C SER A 53 20.72 -7.22 34.55
N ILE A 54 20.85 -6.07 33.90
CA ILE A 54 19.80 -5.50 33.00
C ILE A 54 19.84 -6.21 31.63
N PRO A 55 18.71 -6.74 31.12
CA PRO A 55 18.63 -7.24 29.75
C PRO A 55 19.08 -6.19 28.75
N MET A 56 19.83 -6.60 27.74
CA MET A 56 20.35 -5.73 26.67
C MET A 56 20.27 -6.45 25.34
N ALA A 57 19.85 -5.72 24.30
CA ALA A 57 19.96 -6.14 22.93
C ALA A 57 20.52 -4.98 22.09
N GLY A 58 21.19 -5.26 20.99
CA GLY A 58 21.74 -4.20 20.15
C GLY A 58 22.22 -4.72 18.81
N PHE A 59 22.41 -3.77 17.89
CA PHE A 59 22.89 -4.03 16.54
C PHE A 59 23.85 -2.90 16.09
N PRO A 60 24.71 -3.14 15.08
CA PRO A 60 25.62 -2.13 14.57
C PRO A 60 24.87 -0.91 14.04
N HIS A 61 25.37 0.30 14.31
CA HIS A 61 24.66 1.54 13.95
C HIS A 61 24.37 1.70 12.46
N HIS A 62 25.26 1.21 11.61
CA HIS A 62 25.07 1.23 10.15
C HIS A 62 23.92 0.33 9.66
N SER A 63 23.38 -0.51 10.52
CA SER A 63 22.25 -1.40 10.23
C SER A 63 20.91 -0.80 10.71
N LEU A 64 20.88 0.47 11.16
CA LEU A 64 19.67 1.13 11.63
C LEU A 64 18.55 1.06 10.57
N GLU A 65 18.87 1.35 9.33
CA GLU A 65 17.91 1.32 8.21
C GLU A 65 17.27 -0.07 7.99
N THR A 66 17.96 -1.15 8.38
CA THR A 66 17.45 -2.52 8.27
C THR A 66 16.55 -2.91 9.44
N TYR A 67 16.90 -2.49 10.66
CA TYR A 67 16.22 -2.94 11.89
C TYR A 67 15.09 -2.01 12.35
N LEU A 68 15.24 -0.69 12.19
CA LEU A 68 14.21 0.29 12.52
C LEU A 68 12.86 0.01 11.81
N PRO A 69 12.83 -0.30 10.50
CA PRO A 69 11.59 -0.65 9.80
C PRO A 69 10.83 -1.83 10.39
N ARG A 70 11.54 -2.84 10.88
CA ARG A 70 10.91 -4.02 11.48
C ARG A 70 10.19 -3.70 12.78
N LEU A 71 10.77 -2.83 13.62
CA LEU A 71 10.16 -2.38 14.87
C LEU A 71 8.90 -1.53 14.60
N VAL A 72 8.99 -0.60 13.66
CA VAL A 72 7.87 0.29 13.31
C VAL A 72 6.73 -0.48 12.66
N ARG A 73 7.02 -1.42 11.73
CA ARG A 73 6.01 -2.31 11.14
C ARG A 73 5.35 -3.24 12.15
N ALA A 74 6.05 -3.59 13.22
CA ALA A 74 5.48 -4.33 14.33
C ALA A 74 4.60 -3.46 15.27
N GLY A 75 4.37 -2.18 14.91
CA GLY A 75 3.51 -1.26 15.63
C GLY A 75 4.17 -0.53 16.80
N TYR A 76 5.49 -0.53 16.89
CA TYR A 76 6.20 0.17 17.97
C TYR A 76 6.62 1.58 17.54
N LYS A 77 6.42 2.53 18.44
CA LYS A 77 7.02 3.86 18.38
C LYS A 77 8.49 3.74 18.78
N VAL A 78 9.40 4.25 17.98
CA VAL A 78 10.85 4.09 18.20
C VAL A 78 11.52 5.44 18.33
N ALA A 79 12.21 5.66 19.45
CA ALA A 79 13.04 6.83 19.69
C ALA A 79 14.50 6.51 19.31
N VAL A 80 15.03 7.21 18.34
CA VAL A 80 16.45 7.13 17.96
C VAL A 80 17.21 8.20 18.74
N CYS A 81 18.13 7.74 19.58
CA CYS A 81 18.97 8.60 20.42
C CYS A 81 20.43 8.51 19.98
N ASP A 82 20.93 9.59 19.40
CA ASP A 82 22.30 9.64 18.86
C ASP A 82 23.22 10.54 19.69
N GLN A 83 24.50 10.52 19.34
CA GLN A 83 25.54 11.34 19.96
C GLN A 83 25.46 12.76 19.36
N LEU A 84 25.30 13.77 20.22
CA LEU A 84 25.20 15.18 19.82
C LEU A 84 26.57 15.88 19.75
N GLU A 85 27.63 15.20 20.19
CA GLU A 85 29.00 15.72 20.23
C GLU A 85 29.97 14.70 19.63
N ASP A 86 31.03 15.16 18.98
CA ASP A 86 32.09 14.28 18.49
C ASP A 86 32.86 13.63 19.68
N PRO A 87 32.90 12.30 19.76
CA PRO A 87 33.63 11.60 20.79
C PRO A 87 35.11 11.96 20.83
N LYS A 88 35.71 12.36 19.72
CA LYS A 88 37.15 12.74 19.63
C LYS A 88 37.44 14.10 20.26
N LEU A 89 36.45 14.98 20.34
CA LEU A 89 36.62 16.36 20.86
C LEU A 89 36.29 16.48 22.34
N THR A 90 35.69 15.46 22.98
CA THR A 90 35.26 15.56 24.35
C THR A 90 35.98 14.56 25.26
N LYS A 91 36.47 15.04 26.40
CA LYS A 91 37.10 14.19 27.46
C LYS A 91 36.07 13.64 28.46
N LYS A 92 34.79 14.07 28.33
CA LYS A 92 33.66 13.66 29.17
C LYS A 92 32.82 12.61 28.46
N ILE A 93 31.79 12.10 29.13
CA ILE A 93 30.78 11.25 28.51
C ILE A 93 30.03 12.10 27.49
N VAL A 94 30.05 11.69 26.20
CA VAL A 94 29.39 12.33 25.08
C VAL A 94 27.92 12.55 25.40
N LYS A 95 27.41 13.74 25.16
CA LYS A 95 25.98 14.05 25.28
C LYS A 95 25.24 13.32 24.18
N ARG A 96 24.07 12.78 24.57
CA ARG A 96 23.14 12.09 23.67
C ARG A 96 21.75 12.71 23.80
N GLY A 97 21.02 12.75 22.70
CA GLY A 97 19.65 13.23 22.65
C GLY A 97 18.87 12.51 21.58
N ILE A 98 17.56 12.60 21.66
CA ILE A 98 16.68 12.09 20.62
C ILE A 98 16.85 12.94 19.37
N THR A 99 17.25 12.29 18.29
CA THR A 99 17.40 12.91 16.97
C THR A 99 16.15 12.67 16.11
N GLU A 100 15.41 11.60 16.39
CA GLU A 100 14.21 11.27 15.65
C GLU A 100 13.30 10.36 16.48
N LEU A 101 12.00 10.62 16.42
CA LEU A 101 10.97 9.75 16.98
C LEU A 101 10.13 9.22 15.82
N VAL A 102 10.33 7.95 15.48
CA VAL A 102 9.69 7.31 14.32
C VAL A 102 8.45 6.57 14.77
N THR A 103 7.34 6.86 14.10
CA THR A 103 6.04 6.21 14.30
C THR A 103 5.50 5.69 12.97
N PRO A 104 4.47 4.81 12.97
CA PRO A 104 3.91 4.29 11.72
C PRO A 104 3.42 5.37 10.74
N GLY A 105 2.86 6.49 11.25
CA GLY A 105 2.36 7.60 10.42
C GLY A 105 3.42 8.61 10.01
N ILE A 106 4.61 8.59 10.66
CA ILE A 106 5.71 9.51 10.37
C ILE A 106 6.93 8.70 9.96
N ALA A 107 7.04 8.37 8.70
CA ALA A 107 8.15 7.63 8.15
C ALA A 107 8.66 8.32 6.88
N PHE A 108 9.99 8.43 6.75
CA PHE A 108 10.68 8.96 5.56
C PHE A 108 11.51 7.90 4.83
N SER A 109 11.84 6.81 5.50
CA SER A 109 12.68 5.76 4.91
C SER A 109 11.89 4.95 3.88
N ASP A 110 12.43 4.82 2.67
CA ASP A 110 11.84 4.02 1.60
C ASP A 110 11.65 2.55 2.00
N GLN A 111 12.39 2.06 2.99
CA GLN A 111 12.23 0.70 3.51
C GLN A 111 10.99 0.55 4.41
N LEU A 112 10.46 1.65 4.95
CA LEU A 112 9.22 1.68 5.74
C LEU A 112 7.99 1.90 4.88
N LEU A 113 8.14 2.62 3.78
CA LEU A 113 7.05 3.08 2.94
C LEU A 113 6.76 2.08 1.82
N GLU A 114 5.49 1.79 1.61
CA GLU A 114 5.04 1.14 0.38
C GLU A 114 5.11 2.17 -0.76
N GLN A 115 5.77 1.81 -1.87
CA GLN A 115 6.06 2.78 -2.94
C GLN A 115 4.79 3.34 -3.59
N LYS A 116 3.80 2.49 -3.80
CA LYS A 116 2.56 2.79 -4.50
C LYS A 116 1.44 3.30 -3.58
N GLU A 117 1.68 3.45 -2.28
CA GLU A 117 0.69 3.89 -1.29
C GLU A 117 1.12 5.15 -0.56
N HIS A 118 0.13 5.93 -0.15
CA HIS A 118 0.34 7.01 0.81
C HIS A 118 0.55 6.48 2.23
N ASN A 119 1.31 7.22 3.02
CA ASN A 119 1.52 6.93 4.44
C ASN A 119 0.86 8.02 5.30
N TYR A 120 -0.46 7.95 5.42
CA TYR A 120 -1.20 8.98 6.13
C TYR A 120 -1.08 8.87 7.64
N LEU A 121 -0.80 10.02 8.26
CA LEU A 121 -1.09 10.36 9.64
C LEU A 121 -2.39 11.15 9.66
N ALA A 122 -3.39 10.76 10.45
CA ALA A 122 -4.63 11.52 10.55
C ALA A 122 -4.83 12.09 11.97
N GLY A 123 -5.31 13.33 12.05
CA GLY A 123 -5.71 13.98 13.31
C GLY A 123 -7.21 14.12 13.38
N LEU A 124 -7.81 13.88 14.55
CA LEU A 124 -9.25 13.99 14.77
C LEU A 124 -9.57 14.97 15.90
N THR A 125 -10.54 15.84 15.66
CA THR A 125 -11.10 16.76 16.65
C THR A 125 -12.60 16.57 16.74
N PHE A 126 -13.10 16.28 17.92
CA PHE A 126 -14.52 15.97 18.15
C PHE A 126 -15.26 17.16 18.78
N HIS A 127 -16.46 17.43 18.29
CA HIS A 127 -17.38 18.39 18.91
C HIS A 127 -18.82 17.91 18.75
N LYS A 128 -19.44 17.42 19.83
CA LYS A 128 -20.79 16.82 19.81
C LYS A 128 -20.88 15.70 18.75
N ASP A 129 -21.79 15.84 17.79
CA ASP A 129 -22.04 14.88 16.72
C ASP A 129 -21.21 15.14 15.45
N ARG A 130 -20.29 16.11 15.49
CA ARG A 130 -19.39 16.45 14.39
C ARG A 130 -17.94 16.13 14.72
N CYS A 131 -17.20 15.82 13.68
CA CYS A 131 -15.76 15.59 13.76
C CYS A 131 -15.04 16.34 12.64
N GLY A 132 -13.92 16.94 12.96
CA GLY A 132 -12.95 17.40 11.99
C GLY A 132 -11.83 16.40 11.85
N ALA A 133 -11.39 16.17 10.64
CA ALA A 133 -10.24 15.33 10.34
C ALA A 133 -9.21 16.09 9.53
N ALA A 134 -7.95 15.78 9.76
CA ALA A 134 -6.85 16.21 8.91
C ALA A 134 -6.00 14.99 8.52
N PHE A 135 -5.67 14.86 7.25
CA PHE A 135 -4.86 13.78 6.70
C PHE A 135 -3.56 14.34 6.16
N LEU A 136 -2.45 13.85 6.64
CA LEU A 136 -1.12 14.31 6.24
C LEU A 136 -0.24 13.11 5.86
N ASP A 137 0.27 13.11 4.64
CA ASP A 137 1.36 12.24 4.23
C ASP A 137 2.67 13.07 4.24
N VAL A 138 3.46 12.85 5.26
CA VAL A 138 4.72 13.57 5.46
C VAL A 138 5.73 13.26 4.35
N SER A 139 5.67 12.03 3.80
CA SER A 139 6.59 11.57 2.76
C SER A 139 6.36 12.22 1.39
N THR A 140 5.17 12.79 1.15
CA THR A 140 4.80 13.46 -0.11
C THR A 140 4.44 14.93 0.08
N GLY A 141 4.14 15.34 1.32
CA GLY A 141 3.65 16.68 1.63
C GLY A 141 2.16 16.88 1.32
N THR A 142 1.42 15.81 1.04
CA THR A 142 -0.03 15.86 0.83
C THR A 142 -0.73 16.16 2.15
N PHE A 143 -1.50 17.26 2.19
CA PHE A 143 -2.20 17.70 3.39
C PHE A 143 -3.64 18.07 3.07
N GLN A 144 -4.59 17.41 3.72
CA GLN A 144 -6.02 17.56 3.44
C GLN A 144 -6.82 17.68 4.75
N VAL A 145 -7.91 18.44 4.71
CA VAL A 145 -8.83 18.59 5.85
C VAL A 145 -10.27 18.31 5.43
N ALA A 146 -11.01 17.72 6.35
CA ALA A 146 -12.43 17.44 6.21
C ALA A 146 -13.16 17.78 7.51
N GLU A 147 -14.45 18.09 7.42
CA GLU A 147 -15.33 18.28 8.57
C GLU A 147 -16.73 17.81 8.22
N GLY A 148 -17.33 17.00 9.09
CA GLY A 148 -18.67 16.46 8.85
C GLY A 148 -19.20 15.63 10.02
N SER A 149 -20.16 14.76 9.73
CA SER A 149 -20.68 13.79 10.69
C SER A 149 -19.59 12.76 11.08
N LEU A 150 -19.78 12.13 12.22
CA LEU A 150 -18.86 11.05 12.67
C LEU A 150 -18.78 9.89 11.65
N ASP A 151 -19.88 9.59 10.97
CA ASP A 151 -19.95 8.52 9.98
C ASP A 151 -19.24 8.92 8.68
N TYR A 152 -19.38 10.17 8.23
CA TYR A 152 -18.63 10.71 7.10
C TYR A 152 -17.11 10.63 7.33
N ILE A 153 -16.65 11.08 8.50
CA ILE A 153 -15.22 10.97 8.85
C ILE A 153 -14.78 9.50 8.94
N GLY A 154 -15.63 8.59 9.43
CA GLY A 154 -15.37 7.15 9.45
C GLY A 154 -15.17 6.57 8.05
N THR A 155 -15.93 7.04 7.07
CA THR A 155 -15.74 6.68 5.67
C THR A 155 -14.39 7.17 5.13
N LEU A 156 -14.05 8.44 5.37
CA LEU A 156 -12.75 8.98 4.96
C LEU A 156 -11.58 8.23 5.62
N LEU A 157 -11.68 7.89 6.90
CA LEU A 157 -10.67 7.05 7.57
C LEU A 157 -10.52 5.68 6.90
N SER A 158 -11.61 5.11 6.41
CA SER A 158 -11.57 3.83 5.70
C SER A 158 -10.97 3.95 4.31
N SER A 159 -11.27 5.05 3.60
CA SER A 159 -10.76 5.34 2.24
C SER A 159 -9.27 5.67 2.24
N PHE A 160 -8.82 6.51 3.18
CA PHE A 160 -7.41 6.93 3.32
C PHE A 160 -6.56 5.91 4.06
N ALA A 161 -7.18 5.03 4.86
CA ALA A 161 -6.52 3.99 5.66
C ALA A 161 -5.24 4.49 6.38
N PRO A 162 -5.33 5.56 7.20
CA PRO A 162 -4.15 6.13 7.85
C PRO A 162 -3.47 5.08 8.72
N LYS A 163 -2.14 5.11 8.74
CA LYS A 163 -1.35 4.18 9.57
C LYS A 163 -1.37 4.59 11.05
N GLU A 164 -1.66 5.87 11.32
CA GLU A 164 -1.71 6.42 12.67
C GLU A 164 -2.82 7.47 12.81
N LEU A 165 -3.56 7.41 13.93
CA LEU A 165 -4.56 8.40 14.31
C LEU A 165 -4.09 9.19 15.54
N LEU A 166 -4.12 10.50 15.42
CA LEU A 166 -3.87 11.43 16.53
C LEU A 166 -5.18 11.94 17.09
N VAL A 167 -5.43 11.71 18.38
CA VAL A 167 -6.66 12.12 19.06
C VAL A 167 -6.35 12.88 20.37
N PRO A 168 -7.28 13.71 20.88
CA PRO A 168 -7.14 14.28 22.20
C PRO A 168 -7.08 13.18 23.27
N ARG A 169 -6.31 13.41 24.34
CA ARG A 169 -6.20 12.46 25.46
C ARG A 169 -7.58 12.19 26.07
N GLY A 170 -7.89 10.89 26.29
CA GLY A 170 -9.17 10.43 26.80
C GLY A 170 -10.19 10.04 25.74
N TYR A 171 -9.89 10.28 24.45
CA TYR A 171 -10.77 9.88 23.33
C TYR A 171 -10.39 8.55 22.70
N GLU A 172 -9.30 7.90 23.15
CA GLU A 172 -8.73 6.68 22.54
C GLU A 172 -9.74 5.54 22.48
N LYS A 173 -10.43 5.31 23.62
CA LYS A 173 -11.40 4.22 23.77
C LYS A 173 -12.59 4.42 22.83
N GLY A 174 -13.20 5.61 22.85
CA GLY A 174 -14.32 5.95 21.97
C GLY A 174 -13.96 5.89 20.49
N THR A 175 -12.74 6.28 20.12
CA THR A 175 -12.23 6.18 18.75
C THR A 175 -12.10 4.72 18.32
N ARG A 176 -11.57 3.82 19.18
CA ARG A 176 -11.48 2.39 18.89
C ARG A 176 -12.85 1.74 18.79
N GLU A 177 -13.76 2.03 19.70
CA GLU A 177 -15.12 1.50 19.68
C GLU A 177 -15.86 1.86 18.39
N ARG A 178 -15.66 3.10 17.89
CA ARG A 178 -16.36 3.58 16.69
C ARG A 178 -15.69 3.17 15.40
N TYR A 179 -14.38 3.35 15.27
CA TYR A 179 -13.66 3.18 13.99
C TYR A 179 -12.84 1.89 13.90
N GLY A 180 -12.74 1.14 15.01
CA GLY A 180 -12.06 -0.16 15.07
C GLY A 180 -10.60 -0.07 15.53
N ASP A 181 -9.97 -1.25 15.66
CA ASP A 181 -8.61 -1.42 16.20
C ASP A 181 -7.51 -1.41 15.13
N GLY A 182 -7.87 -1.18 13.86
CA GLY A 182 -6.94 -1.24 12.73
C GLY A 182 -5.92 -0.10 12.66
N PHE A 183 -5.98 0.87 13.57
CA PHE A 183 -5.14 2.07 13.57
C PHE A 183 -4.21 2.10 14.78
N TYR A 184 -2.99 2.56 14.57
CA TYR A 184 -2.14 2.97 15.68
C TYR A 184 -2.64 4.31 16.23
N ILE A 185 -3.03 4.39 17.53
CA ILE A 185 -3.59 5.60 18.11
C ILE A 185 -2.53 6.28 18.99
N SER A 186 -2.21 7.53 18.63
CA SER A 186 -1.39 8.45 19.40
C SER A 186 -2.25 9.57 20.02
N THR A 187 -1.82 10.11 21.14
CA THR A 187 -2.57 11.15 21.83
C THR A 187 -1.75 12.40 22.09
N LEU A 188 -2.43 13.53 22.09
CA LEU A 188 -1.92 14.79 22.61
C LEU A 188 -2.87 15.35 23.67
N GLU A 189 -2.34 16.22 24.51
CA GLU A 189 -3.14 16.97 25.48
C GLU A 189 -4.12 17.92 24.76
N GLU A 190 -5.27 18.21 25.41
CA GLU A 190 -6.34 19.05 24.86
C GLU A 190 -5.88 20.43 24.38
N TRP A 191 -4.86 21.03 24.99
CA TRP A 191 -4.33 22.31 24.56
C TRP A 191 -3.75 22.30 23.12
N ALA A 192 -3.40 21.14 22.60
CA ALA A 192 -2.93 20.98 21.21
C ALA A 192 -4.08 21.11 20.20
N PHE A 193 -5.32 20.97 20.64
CA PHE A 193 -6.53 21.04 19.83
C PHE A 193 -7.29 22.37 20.06
N VAL A 194 -6.58 23.49 19.92
CA VAL A 194 -7.16 24.85 20.06
C VAL A 194 -7.13 25.55 18.71
N TYR A 195 -8.29 26.02 18.25
CA TYR A 195 -8.47 26.61 16.91
C TYR A 195 -7.52 27.77 16.61
N ASP A 196 -7.46 28.79 17.48
CA ASP A 196 -6.64 29.99 17.25
C ASP A 196 -5.14 29.65 17.13
N SER A 197 -4.66 28.76 17.99
CA SER A 197 -3.28 28.25 17.92
C SER A 197 -3.01 27.48 16.64
N SER A 198 -4.00 26.70 16.17
CA SER A 198 -3.91 25.92 14.94
C SER A 198 -3.85 26.82 13.71
N VAL A 199 -4.66 27.88 13.66
CA VAL A 199 -4.64 28.88 12.59
C VAL A 199 -3.28 29.56 12.49
N GLU A 200 -2.70 30.02 13.61
CA GLU A 200 -1.39 30.70 13.60
C GLU A 200 -0.26 29.73 13.19
N ARG A 201 -0.32 28.46 13.58
CA ARG A 201 0.65 27.44 13.15
C ARG A 201 0.56 27.14 11.67
N LEU A 202 -0.65 26.98 11.14
CA LEU A 202 -0.87 26.75 9.71
C LEU A 202 -0.41 27.94 8.87
N LYS A 203 -0.70 29.18 9.29
CA LYS A 203 -0.19 30.38 8.60
C LYS A 203 1.34 30.38 8.54
N ARG A 204 2.00 30.10 9.67
CA ARG A 204 3.46 30.02 9.73
C ARG A 204 4.03 28.91 8.85
N GLN A 205 3.43 27.70 8.89
CA GLN A 205 3.86 26.57 8.08
C GLN A 205 3.71 26.83 6.58
N LEU A 206 2.55 27.36 6.18
CA LEU A 206 2.23 27.64 4.78
C LEU A 206 2.81 28.97 4.27
N LYS A 207 3.44 29.76 5.17
CA LYS A 207 4.03 31.09 4.89
C LYS A 207 3.03 32.06 4.29
N VAL A 208 1.82 32.13 4.87
CA VAL A 208 0.73 33.00 4.42
C VAL A 208 0.15 33.82 5.59
N ASP A 209 -0.41 34.98 5.28
CA ASP A 209 -1.07 35.83 6.26
C ASP A 209 -2.51 35.40 6.53
N SER A 210 -3.13 34.66 5.60
CA SER A 210 -4.53 34.21 5.70
C SER A 210 -4.74 32.85 5.09
N LEU A 211 -5.59 32.03 5.73
CA LEU A 211 -5.97 30.70 5.24
C LEU A 211 -7.10 30.75 4.19
N LYS A 212 -7.69 31.91 3.93
CA LYS A 212 -8.82 32.07 2.97
C LYS A 212 -8.50 31.56 1.57
N GLY A 213 -7.24 31.70 1.12
CA GLY A 213 -6.81 31.19 -0.18
C GLY A 213 -6.90 29.68 -0.35
N PHE A 214 -6.97 28.92 0.75
CA PHE A 214 -7.15 27.46 0.77
C PHE A 214 -8.60 27.05 0.98
N ALA A 215 -9.51 28.01 1.19
CA ALA A 215 -10.94 27.82 1.43
C ALA A 215 -11.27 26.87 2.61
N ILE A 216 -10.43 26.82 3.64
CA ILE A 216 -10.59 25.93 4.81
C ILE A 216 -11.20 26.66 6.03
N ASP A 217 -11.50 27.93 5.92
CA ASP A 217 -12.10 28.72 7.03
C ASP A 217 -13.46 28.19 7.48
N SER A 218 -14.18 27.49 6.59
CA SER A 218 -15.47 26.85 6.87
C SER A 218 -15.34 25.54 7.67
N PHE A 219 -14.11 25.05 7.89
CA PHE A 219 -13.81 23.77 8.55
C PHE A 219 -13.02 23.97 9.86
N PRO A 220 -13.58 24.63 10.87
CA PRO A 220 -12.86 24.96 12.10
C PRO A 220 -12.33 23.72 12.84
N LEU A 221 -13.07 22.61 12.88
CA LEU A 221 -12.61 21.37 13.51
C LEU A 221 -11.50 20.70 12.66
N GLY A 222 -11.62 20.74 11.33
CA GLY A 222 -10.59 20.26 10.42
C GLY A 222 -9.29 21.05 10.54
N VAL A 223 -9.37 22.38 10.62
CA VAL A 223 -8.23 23.29 10.89
C VAL A 223 -7.58 22.99 12.24
N THR A 224 -8.39 22.73 13.26
CA THR A 224 -7.90 22.36 14.60
C THR A 224 -7.12 21.04 14.55
N SER A 225 -7.65 20.04 13.85
CA SER A 225 -6.97 18.76 13.65
C SER A 225 -5.65 18.93 12.90
N ALA A 226 -5.63 19.78 11.87
CA ALA A 226 -4.43 20.06 11.08
C ALA A 226 -3.34 20.74 11.94
N GLY A 227 -3.71 21.69 12.80
CA GLY A 227 -2.80 22.33 13.76
C GLY A 227 -2.23 21.34 14.78
N ALA A 228 -3.04 20.38 15.25
CA ALA A 228 -2.59 19.34 16.17
C ALA A 228 -1.56 18.41 15.51
N LEU A 229 -1.72 18.08 14.21
CA LEU A 229 -0.73 17.31 13.46
C LEU A 229 0.62 18.04 13.37
N LEU A 230 0.62 19.35 13.13
CA LEU A 230 1.87 20.13 13.12
C LEU A 230 2.55 20.15 14.50
N ILE A 231 1.80 20.22 15.59
CA ILE A 231 2.34 20.10 16.95
C ILE A 231 2.97 18.72 17.16
N TYR A 232 2.31 17.69 16.66
CA TYR A 232 2.82 16.32 16.76
C TYR A 232 4.15 16.14 16.00
N LEU A 233 4.27 16.70 14.80
CA LEU A 233 5.51 16.72 14.04
C LEU A 233 6.63 17.45 14.79
N GLU A 234 6.37 18.63 15.35
CA GLU A 234 7.34 19.36 16.17
C GLU A 234 7.84 18.50 17.37
N ARG A 235 6.93 17.80 18.06
CA ARG A 235 7.29 16.92 19.19
C ARG A 235 8.07 15.67 18.78
N THR A 236 7.90 15.21 17.56
CA THR A 236 8.63 14.07 17.00
C THR A 236 9.94 14.45 16.33
N GLN A 237 10.41 15.68 16.54
CA GLN A 237 11.67 16.23 16.00
C GLN A 237 11.66 16.43 14.48
N HIS A 238 10.47 16.60 13.89
CA HIS A 238 10.30 16.93 12.48
C HIS A 238 9.98 18.43 12.35
N THR A 239 10.99 19.27 12.47
CA THR A 239 10.82 20.74 12.53
C THR A 239 10.89 21.42 11.16
N ASP A 240 11.65 20.86 10.23
CA ASP A 240 11.84 21.41 8.88
C ASP A 240 11.02 20.61 7.86
N MET A 241 9.77 21.04 7.65
CA MET A 241 8.79 20.41 6.78
C MET A 241 8.37 21.34 5.64
N SER A 242 9.34 21.88 4.91
CA SER A 242 9.09 22.80 3.78
C SER A 242 8.34 22.14 2.61
N ASN A 243 8.24 20.83 2.59
CA ASN A 243 7.39 20.08 1.65
C ASN A 243 5.88 20.19 1.97
N ILE A 244 5.49 20.58 3.19
CA ILE A 244 4.10 20.88 3.53
C ILE A 244 3.84 22.35 3.16
N CYS A 245 3.63 22.63 1.88
CA CYS A 245 3.46 23.99 1.35
C CYS A 245 2.03 24.32 0.92
N SER A 246 1.12 23.36 0.98
CA SER A 246 -0.30 23.55 0.65
C SER A 246 -1.19 22.65 1.48
N ILE A 247 -2.43 23.09 1.68
CA ILE A 247 -3.49 22.33 2.32
C ILE A 247 -4.75 22.43 1.46
N SER A 248 -5.49 21.33 1.32
CA SER A 248 -6.74 21.29 0.57
C SER A 248 -7.88 20.78 1.43
N ARG A 249 -9.10 21.15 1.08
CA ARG A 249 -10.30 20.63 1.75
C ARG A 249 -10.89 19.46 0.97
N ILE A 250 -11.56 18.58 1.68
CA ILE A 250 -12.39 17.51 1.15
C ILE A 250 -13.84 17.91 1.44
N ASP A 251 -14.60 18.24 0.39
CA ASP A 251 -15.99 18.63 0.53
C ASP A 251 -16.91 17.41 0.42
N GLU A 252 -17.81 17.24 1.37
CA GLU A 252 -18.88 16.27 1.30
C GLU A 252 -19.76 16.57 0.07
N GLY A 253 -20.00 15.58 -0.79
CA GLY A 253 -20.77 15.73 -2.02
C GLY A 253 -19.97 16.09 -3.29
N SER A 254 -18.66 16.37 -3.17
CA SER A 254 -17.79 16.53 -4.34
C SER A 254 -17.29 15.20 -4.91
N PHE A 255 -17.49 14.11 -4.18
CA PHE A 255 -17.02 12.77 -4.51
C PHE A 255 -18.11 11.73 -4.29
N VAL A 256 -18.01 10.61 -5.02
CA VAL A 256 -18.87 9.45 -4.80
C VAL A 256 -18.60 8.87 -3.43
N TRP A 257 -19.63 8.75 -2.63
CA TRP A 257 -19.51 8.20 -1.30
C TRP A 257 -19.60 6.67 -1.33
N MET A 258 -18.62 6.02 -0.71
CA MET A 258 -18.58 4.58 -0.53
C MET A 258 -18.18 4.25 0.89
N ASP A 259 -18.90 3.37 1.55
CA ASP A 259 -18.56 2.93 2.90
C ASP A 259 -17.40 1.90 2.91
N ARG A 260 -16.90 1.60 4.10
CA ARG A 260 -15.81 0.62 4.29
C ARG A 260 -16.17 -0.77 3.78
N PHE A 261 -17.45 -1.15 3.84
CA PHE A 261 -17.91 -2.44 3.40
C PHE A 261 -17.92 -2.50 1.87
N THR A 262 -18.34 -1.43 1.23
CA THR A 262 -18.31 -1.28 -0.23
C THR A 262 -16.90 -1.38 -0.79
N PHE A 263 -15.90 -0.70 -0.20
CA PHE A 263 -14.51 -0.84 -0.61
C PHE A 263 -14.01 -2.29 -0.54
N ARG A 264 -14.35 -3.00 0.53
CA ARG A 264 -13.98 -4.40 0.73
C ARG A 264 -14.75 -5.34 -0.21
N ASN A 265 -16.08 -5.17 -0.31
CA ASN A 265 -16.93 -6.06 -1.08
C ASN A 265 -16.69 -5.96 -2.59
N LEU A 266 -16.30 -4.78 -3.08
CA LEU A 266 -15.89 -4.55 -4.47
C LEU A 266 -14.41 -4.90 -4.71
N GLU A 267 -13.66 -5.25 -3.69
CA GLU A 267 -12.24 -5.59 -3.78
C GLU A 267 -11.42 -4.51 -4.49
N ILE A 268 -11.65 -3.23 -4.14
CA ILE A 268 -11.06 -2.10 -4.84
C ILE A 268 -9.54 -2.06 -4.61
N PHE A 269 -9.07 -2.16 -3.36
CA PHE A 269 -7.67 -2.03 -2.98
C PHE A 269 -6.97 -3.34 -2.62
N ALA A 270 -7.74 -4.35 -2.24
CA ALA A 270 -7.22 -5.66 -1.86
C ALA A 270 -8.24 -6.74 -2.16
N SER A 271 -7.78 -7.89 -2.62
CA SER A 271 -8.64 -9.07 -2.82
C SER A 271 -8.91 -9.78 -1.50
N THR A 272 -10.14 -10.28 -1.34
CA THR A 272 -10.53 -11.14 -0.21
C THR A 272 -9.85 -12.52 -0.25
N ALA A 273 -9.38 -12.95 -1.43
CA ALA A 273 -8.57 -14.16 -1.59
C ALA A 273 -7.08 -13.94 -1.23
N GLY A 274 -6.73 -12.79 -0.67
CA GLY A 274 -5.35 -12.45 -0.30
C GLY A 274 -4.41 -12.42 -1.50
N LYS A 275 -3.25 -13.07 -1.39
CA LYS A 275 -2.21 -13.02 -2.44
C LYS A 275 -2.55 -13.78 -3.71
N GLU A 276 -3.55 -14.66 -3.69
CA GLU A 276 -3.99 -15.46 -4.84
C GLU A 276 -5.03 -14.72 -5.69
N GLY A 277 -5.64 -13.66 -5.15
CA GLY A 277 -6.62 -12.85 -5.84
C GLY A 277 -6.04 -11.55 -6.38
N THR A 278 -6.77 -10.92 -7.28
CA THR A 278 -6.44 -9.61 -7.88
C THR A 278 -7.50 -8.59 -7.51
N SER A 279 -7.09 -7.40 -7.11
CA SER A 279 -7.96 -6.26 -6.80
C SER A 279 -8.19 -5.37 -8.03
N LEU A 280 -9.20 -4.48 -7.96
CA LEU A 280 -9.45 -3.52 -9.04
C LEU A 280 -8.24 -2.61 -9.30
N VAL A 281 -7.61 -2.10 -8.23
CA VAL A 281 -6.45 -1.22 -8.39
C VAL A 281 -5.28 -1.91 -9.08
N GLU A 282 -5.06 -3.21 -8.84
CA GLU A 282 -4.01 -3.97 -9.53
C GLU A 282 -4.28 -4.14 -11.01
N VAL A 283 -5.54 -4.24 -11.42
CA VAL A 283 -5.93 -4.24 -12.84
C VAL A 283 -5.73 -2.88 -13.48
N MET A 284 -6.11 -1.80 -12.77
CA MET A 284 -6.10 -0.44 -13.29
C MET A 284 -4.72 0.23 -13.24
N ASP A 285 -3.81 -0.23 -12.36
CA ASP A 285 -2.48 0.35 -12.19
C ASP A 285 -1.55 -0.01 -13.36
N ARG A 286 -1.58 0.83 -14.38
CA ARG A 286 -0.64 0.86 -15.52
C ARG A 286 0.29 2.06 -15.43
N CYS A 287 0.43 2.64 -14.24
CA CYS A 287 1.29 3.80 -14.03
C CYS A 287 2.77 3.42 -14.14
N SER A 288 3.53 4.29 -14.79
CA SER A 288 4.98 4.17 -14.97
C SER A 288 5.77 4.67 -13.76
N SER A 289 5.14 5.45 -12.86
CA SER A 289 5.77 6.01 -11.67
C SER A 289 5.00 5.68 -10.38
N PRO A 290 5.71 5.61 -9.23
CA PRO A 290 5.03 5.48 -7.93
C PRO A 290 4.09 6.64 -7.60
N MET A 291 4.39 7.84 -8.09
CA MET A 291 3.56 9.04 -7.92
C MET A 291 2.21 8.86 -8.61
N GLY A 292 2.18 8.36 -9.85
CA GLY A 292 0.95 8.04 -10.57
C GLY A 292 0.14 6.96 -9.87
N ALA A 293 0.78 5.89 -9.39
CA ALA A 293 0.10 4.83 -8.66
C ALA A 293 -0.58 5.34 -7.37
N ARG A 294 0.05 6.27 -6.62
CA ARG A 294 -0.57 6.95 -5.47
C ARG A 294 -1.76 7.83 -5.89
N MET A 295 -1.61 8.57 -6.99
CA MET A 295 -2.69 9.39 -7.55
C MET A 295 -3.90 8.54 -7.96
N LEU A 296 -3.68 7.39 -8.62
CA LEU A 296 -4.73 6.44 -8.97
C LEU A 296 -5.50 5.96 -7.74
N ARG A 297 -4.80 5.58 -6.66
CA ARG A 297 -5.43 5.17 -5.40
C ARG A 297 -6.26 6.31 -4.80
N THR A 298 -5.77 7.54 -4.85
CA THR A 298 -6.52 8.72 -4.42
C THR A 298 -7.80 8.92 -5.24
N TRP A 299 -7.74 8.75 -6.56
CA TRP A 299 -8.92 8.87 -7.43
C TRP A 299 -9.95 7.78 -7.19
N LEU A 300 -9.50 6.54 -6.94
CA LEU A 300 -10.40 5.44 -6.57
C LEU A 300 -11.02 5.62 -5.18
N SER A 301 -10.32 6.27 -4.26
CA SER A 301 -10.86 6.61 -2.93
C SER A 301 -11.89 7.73 -2.98
N MET A 302 -11.75 8.64 -3.94
CA MET A 302 -12.57 9.84 -4.11
C MET A 302 -12.96 10.04 -5.59
N PRO A 303 -13.82 9.18 -6.16
CA PRO A 303 -14.30 9.34 -7.52
C PRO A 303 -15.05 10.66 -7.68
N VAL A 304 -14.77 11.40 -8.73
CA VAL A 304 -15.17 12.80 -8.86
C VAL A 304 -16.63 12.95 -9.32
N MET A 305 -17.32 13.97 -8.80
CA MET A 305 -18.65 14.38 -9.21
C MET A 305 -18.63 15.74 -9.94
N ASP A 306 -17.79 15.83 -10.96
CA ASP A 306 -17.68 17.01 -11.83
C ASP A 306 -17.56 16.56 -13.29
N LEU A 307 -18.59 16.84 -14.08
CA LEU A 307 -18.67 16.42 -15.48
C LEU A 307 -17.57 17.03 -16.33
N LYS A 308 -17.21 18.29 -16.07
CA LYS A 308 -16.13 18.97 -16.82
C LYS A 308 -14.79 18.31 -16.55
N GLU A 309 -14.53 17.97 -15.30
CA GLU A 309 -13.30 17.26 -14.91
C GLU A 309 -13.26 15.86 -15.55
N LEU A 310 -14.40 15.12 -15.60
CA LEU A 310 -14.45 13.80 -16.21
C LEU A 310 -14.24 13.86 -17.72
N GLU A 311 -14.94 14.77 -18.41
CA GLU A 311 -14.77 14.95 -19.86
C GLU A 311 -13.33 15.34 -20.19
N ALA A 312 -12.71 16.24 -19.40
CA ALA A 312 -11.31 16.59 -19.54
C ALA A 312 -10.37 15.38 -19.41
N ARG A 313 -10.67 14.45 -18.47
CA ARG A 313 -9.91 13.20 -18.34
C ARG A 313 -10.11 12.29 -19.56
N TYR A 314 -11.34 12.09 -19.99
CA TYR A 314 -11.66 11.26 -21.15
C TYR A 314 -11.03 11.79 -22.44
N ASP A 315 -10.99 13.10 -22.65
CA ASP A 315 -10.37 13.70 -23.82
C ASP A 315 -8.86 13.42 -23.87
N VAL A 316 -8.17 13.48 -22.72
CA VAL A 316 -6.74 13.13 -22.64
C VAL A 316 -6.53 11.64 -22.87
N VAL A 317 -7.37 10.76 -22.29
CA VAL A 317 -7.30 9.32 -22.51
C VAL A 317 -7.53 8.98 -23.99
N GLN A 318 -8.55 9.58 -24.60
CA GLN A 318 -8.88 9.41 -26.03
C GLN A 318 -7.71 9.81 -26.93
N HIS A 319 -7.10 10.95 -26.65
CA HIS A 319 -5.92 11.42 -27.38
C HIS A 319 -4.79 10.37 -27.39
N PHE A 320 -4.47 9.79 -26.24
CA PHE A 320 -3.41 8.78 -26.14
C PHE A 320 -3.78 7.44 -26.78
N ILE A 321 -5.07 7.08 -26.82
CA ILE A 321 -5.54 5.89 -27.55
C ILE A 321 -5.34 6.08 -29.06
N GLU A 322 -5.60 7.27 -29.58
CA GLU A 322 -5.45 7.61 -30.99
C GLU A 322 -3.97 7.81 -31.39
N ASN A 323 -3.12 8.22 -30.44
CA ASN A 323 -1.70 8.54 -30.65
C ASN A 323 -0.78 7.63 -29.80
N GLN A 324 -0.74 6.33 -30.16
CA GLN A 324 -0.02 5.30 -29.38
C GLN A 324 1.51 5.50 -29.32
N GLU A 325 2.08 6.20 -30.30
CA GLU A 325 3.50 6.57 -30.28
C GLU A 325 3.79 7.60 -29.20
N ASP A 326 2.96 8.65 -29.10
CA ASP A 326 3.05 9.67 -28.04
C ASP A 326 2.83 9.01 -26.65
N LEU A 327 1.88 8.08 -26.54
CA LEU A 327 1.64 7.30 -25.33
C LEU A 327 2.89 6.54 -24.87
N SER A 328 3.48 5.76 -25.76
CA SER A 328 4.66 4.93 -25.46
C SER A 328 5.89 5.77 -25.11
N GLN A 329 6.03 6.96 -25.74
CA GLN A 329 7.10 7.89 -25.46
C GLN A 329 6.90 8.57 -24.10
N LEU A 330 5.68 9.01 -23.80
CA LEU A 330 5.32 9.61 -22.52
C LEU A 330 5.59 8.65 -21.35
N GLN A 331 5.12 7.42 -21.45
CA GLN A 331 5.30 6.40 -20.41
C GLN A 331 6.78 6.12 -20.12
N ARG A 332 7.62 6.04 -21.14
CA ARG A 332 9.08 5.90 -20.97
C ARG A 332 9.68 7.09 -20.25
N MET A 333 9.31 8.32 -20.64
CA MET A 333 9.81 9.53 -19.99
C MET A 333 9.38 9.62 -18.52
N ILE A 334 8.11 9.29 -18.22
CA ILE A 334 7.60 9.26 -16.84
C ILE A 334 8.29 8.17 -16.02
N GLY A 335 8.54 7.00 -16.58
CA GLY A 335 9.30 5.93 -15.92
C GLY A 335 10.72 6.35 -15.52
N ASP A 336 11.36 7.21 -16.33
CA ASP A 336 12.68 7.76 -16.02
C ASP A 336 12.69 8.83 -14.91
N ILE A 337 11.54 9.42 -14.59
CA ILE A 337 11.39 10.44 -13.54
C ILE A 337 11.62 9.85 -12.13
N GLY A 338 11.07 8.67 -11.87
CA GLY A 338 11.10 8.06 -10.52
C GLY A 338 10.14 8.74 -9.54
N ASP A 339 10.48 8.70 -8.25
CA ASP A 339 9.63 9.24 -7.17
C ASP A 339 10.11 10.60 -6.67
N LEU A 340 9.85 11.65 -7.44
CA LEU A 340 10.27 13.01 -7.10
C LEU A 340 9.60 13.52 -5.81
N GLU A 341 8.34 13.17 -5.53
CA GLU A 341 7.63 13.62 -4.34
C GLU A 341 8.37 13.21 -3.05
N ARG A 342 8.81 11.95 -2.98
CA ARG A 342 9.56 11.46 -1.81
C ARG A 342 10.99 12.00 -1.76
N ILE A 343 11.62 12.19 -2.91
CA ILE A 343 12.97 12.80 -2.96
C ILE A 343 12.94 14.24 -2.42
N ILE A 344 11.98 15.06 -2.87
CA ILE A 344 11.89 16.44 -2.39
C ILE A 344 11.48 16.54 -0.92
N SER A 345 10.72 15.60 -0.40
CA SER A 345 10.40 15.54 1.03
C SER A 345 11.63 15.23 1.88
N ARG A 346 12.54 14.37 1.39
CA ARG A 346 13.85 14.17 2.05
C ARG A 346 14.75 15.40 1.93
N ALA A 347 14.67 16.12 0.82
CA ALA A 347 15.38 17.41 0.69
C ALA A 347 14.84 18.43 1.67
N ALA A 348 13.52 18.52 1.84
CA ALA A 348 12.87 19.39 2.83
C ALA A 348 13.37 19.12 4.25
N ALA A 349 13.46 17.83 4.61
CA ALA A 349 13.96 17.39 5.92
C ALA A 349 15.49 17.45 6.06
N GLY A 350 16.24 17.94 5.05
CA GLY A 350 17.70 17.97 5.05
C GLY A 350 18.37 16.59 5.02
N LYS A 351 17.61 15.54 4.67
CA LYS A 351 18.05 14.13 4.68
C LYS A 351 18.35 13.57 3.27
N ILE A 352 18.30 14.39 2.24
CA ILE A 352 18.57 13.95 0.86
C ILE A 352 20.03 13.54 0.68
N MET A 353 20.27 12.43 -0.01
CA MET A 353 21.60 11.89 -0.28
C MET A 353 22.11 12.38 -1.66
N PRO A 354 23.44 12.45 -1.87
CA PRO A 354 24.00 12.94 -3.13
C PRO A 354 23.48 12.24 -4.39
N ARG A 355 23.29 10.91 -4.34
CA ARG A 355 22.72 10.14 -5.46
C ARG A 355 21.26 10.49 -5.74
N GLU A 356 20.51 10.83 -4.70
CA GLU A 356 19.11 11.24 -4.85
C GLU A 356 19.00 12.64 -5.48
N VAL A 357 19.96 13.53 -5.23
CA VAL A 357 20.07 14.81 -5.95
C VAL A 357 20.27 14.58 -7.45
N MET A 358 21.10 13.60 -7.83
CA MET A 358 21.29 13.27 -9.24
C MET A 358 20.03 12.62 -9.84
N GLN A 359 19.29 11.85 -9.07
CA GLN A 359 18.00 11.29 -9.48
C GLN A 359 16.96 12.41 -9.66
N LEU A 360 16.90 13.37 -8.72
CA LEU A 360 16.06 14.57 -8.82
C LEU A 360 16.39 15.34 -10.12
N ARG A 361 17.67 15.62 -10.40
CA ARG A 361 18.11 16.28 -11.63
C ARG A 361 17.65 15.51 -12.87
N ARG A 362 17.87 14.19 -12.90
CA ARG A 362 17.44 13.34 -14.03
C ARG A 362 15.92 13.40 -14.22
N GLY A 363 15.14 13.28 -13.14
CA GLY A 363 13.68 13.34 -13.22
C GLY A 363 13.18 14.71 -13.69
N LEU A 364 13.72 15.80 -13.14
CA LEU A 364 13.35 17.16 -13.54
C LEU A 364 13.74 17.47 -15.01
N SER A 365 14.80 16.86 -15.55
CA SER A 365 15.19 17.04 -16.94
C SER A 365 14.18 16.47 -17.94
N GLN A 366 13.28 15.56 -17.52
CA GLN A 366 12.20 15.04 -18.36
C GLN A 366 11.00 15.98 -18.45
N THR A 367 10.91 16.98 -17.59
CA THR A 367 9.74 17.89 -17.52
C THR A 367 9.53 18.65 -18.85
N GLU A 368 10.58 19.26 -19.38
CA GLU A 368 10.50 20.02 -20.62
C GLU A 368 10.24 19.13 -21.85
N PRO A 369 10.91 17.98 -22.06
CA PRO A 369 10.56 17.03 -23.11
C PRO A 369 9.10 16.57 -23.07
N ILE A 370 8.55 16.29 -21.88
CA ILE A 370 7.14 15.91 -21.72
C ILE A 370 6.21 17.05 -22.13
N MET A 371 6.54 18.28 -21.71
CA MET A 371 5.78 19.47 -22.14
C MET A 371 5.78 19.63 -23.66
N GLN A 372 6.92 19.45 -24.32
CA GLN A 372 7.04 19.57 -25.78
C GLN A 372 6.28 18.44 -26.49
N LEU A 373 6.32 17.21 -25.96
CA LEU A 373 5.58 16.09 -26.53
C LEU A 373 4.07 16.31 -26.52
N CYS A 374 3.55 16.83 -25.41
CA CYS A 374 2.11 16.90 -25.17
C CYS A 374 1.46 18.24 -25.55
N LYS A 375 2.22 19.32 -25.70
CA LYS A 375 1.70 20.67 -25.95
C LYS A 375 1.22 20.84 -27.39
N GLY A 376 0.08 21.54 -27.57
CA GLY A 376 -0.40 21.91 -28.91
C GLY A 376 -1.00 20.74 -29.70
N ARG A 377 -1.43 19.68 -29.00
CA ARG A 377 -2.04 18.49 -29.64
C ARG A 377 -3.54 18.66 -29.92
N GLY A 378 -4.12 19.84 -29.67
CA GLY A 378 -5.53 20.12 -29.91
C GLY A 378 -6.46 19.61 -28.78
N VAL A 379 -5.91 19.22 -27.64
CA VAL A 379 -6.67 18.82 -26.44
C VAL A 379 -6.56 19.93 -25.39
N GLU A 380 -7.62 20.71 -25.22
CA GLU A 380 -7.66 21.87 -24.31
C GLU A 380 -7.26 21.50 -22.89
N ALA A 381 -7.78 20.38 -22.36
CA ALA A 381 -7.48 19.88 -21.03
C ALA A 381 -5.99 19.57 -20.82
N LEU A 382 -5.31 19.07 -21.86
CA LEU A 382 -3.88 18.78 -21.84
C LEU A 382 -3.07 20.08 -21.84
N ASP A 383 -3.42 21.02 -22.71
CA ASP A 383 -2.74 22.33 -22.80
C ASP A 383 -2.92 23.16 -21.52
N GLU A 384 -4.10 23.14 -20.90
CA GLU A 384 -4.38 23.80 -19.63
C GLU A 384 -3.56 23.18 -18.48
N MET A 385 -3.48 21.85 -18.42
CA MET A 385 -2.70 21.13 -17.42
C MET A 385 -1.21 21.47 -17.53
N LEU A 386 -0.65 21.41 -18.73
CA LEU A 386 0.75 21.72 -19.01
C LEU A 386 1.08 23.21 -18.78
N GLY A 387 0.15 24.10 -19.09
CA GLY A 387 0.31 25.55 -18.84
C GLY A 387 0.48 25.90 -17.35
N ARG A 388 0.13 24.99 -16.46
CA ARG A 388 0.33 25.15 -15.00
C ARG A 388 1.69 24.65 -14.52
N MET A 389 2.50 23.99 -15.36
CA MET A 389 3.82 23.50 -14.98
C MET A 389 4.80 24.67 -14.74
N THR A 390 5.71 24.47 -13.81
CA THR A 390 6.75 25.45 -13.47
C THR A 390 8.07 25.06 -14.12
N GLY A 391 8.73 26.00 -14.79
CA GLY A 391 10.06 25.76 -15.36
C GLY A 391 11.11 25.51 -14.28
N CYS A 392 12.01 24.54 -14.53
CA CYS A 392 13.08 24.16 -13.61
C CYS A 392 14.48 24.37 -14.21
N ALA A 393 14.60 25.14 -15.30
CA ALA A 393 15.85 25.25 -16.07
C ALA A 393 17.03 25.80 -15.24
N GLU A 394 16.80 26.84 -14.43
CA GLU A 394 17.85 27.42 -13.57
C GLU A 394 18.32 26.42 -12.50
N LEU A 395 17.39 25.72 -11.87
CA LEU A 395 17.72 24.68 -10.89
C LEU A 395 18.50 23.53 -11.56
N LEU A 396 18.05 23.06 -12.72
CA LEU A 396 18.72 22.00 -13.47
C LEU A 396 20.16 22.36 -13.86
N ASP A 397 20.36 23.59 -14.32
CA ASP A 397 21.70 24.11 -14.66
C ASP A 397 22.59 24.19 -13.40
N TYR A 398 22.06 24.70 -12.29
CA TYR A 398 22.77 24.76 -11.02
C TYR A 398 23.17 23.38 -10.50
N LEU A 399 22.24 22.43 -10.46
CA LEU A 399 22.52 21.05 -10.07
C LEU A 399 23.56 20.39 -11.00
N GLY A 400 23.47 20.66 -12.30
CA GLY A 400 24.37 20.12 -13.32
C GLY A 400 25.80 20.61 -13.21
N ARG A 401 25.99 21.89 -12.84
CA ARG A 401 27.32 22.48 -12.66
C ARG A 401 27.94 22.13 -11.31
N THR A 402 27.11 21.94 -10.26
CA THR A 402 27.58 21.78 -8.89
C THR A 402 27.89 20.32 -8.55
N MET A 403 27.09 19.37 -9.03
CA MET A 403 27.24 17.96 -8.69
C MET A 403 28.23 17.23 -9.60
N HIS A 404 29.05 16.36 -8.99
CA HIS A 404 29.94 15.50 -9.77
C HIS A 404 29.11 14.49 -10.60
N PRO A 405 29.40 14.27 -11.89
CA PRO A 405 28.63 13.33 -12.73
C PRO A 405 28.55 11.92 -12.17
N GLU A 406 29.65 11.42 -11.62
CA GLU A 406 29.73 10.13 -10.93
C GLU A 406 29.76 10.34 -9.41
N THR A 407 28.72 10.96 -8.88
CA THR A 407 28.69 11.37 -7.48
C THR A 407 28.78 10.18 -6.52
N ALA A 408 29.51 10.35 -5.42
CA ALA A 408 29.63 9.34 -4.36
C ALA A 408 28.27 9.11 -3.67
N ALA A 409 28.13 7.97 -3.00
CA ALA A 409 26.90 7.61 -2.28
C ALA A 409 26.62 8.53 -1.07
N ALA A 410 27.68 9.04 -0.44
CA ALA A 410 27.60 9.92 0.72
C ALA A 410 28.80 10.86 0.74
N LEU A 411 28.67 11.99 1.44
CA LEU A 411 29.76 12.92 1.72
C LEU A 411 30.93 12.19 2.40
N GLY A 412 32.16 12.53 2.00
CA GLY A 412 33.38 11.92 2.53
C GLY A 412 33.69 10.49 2.03
N LYS A 413 32.89 9.92 1.12
CA LYS A 413 33.12 8.61 0.48
C LYS A 413 33.57 8.69 -0.98
N GLY A 414 34.05 9.84 -1.40
CA GLY A 414 34.47 10.17 -2.76
C GLY A 414 33.96 11.55 -3.17
N ASP A 415 34.17 11.93 -4.42
CA ASP A 415 33.82 13.26 -4.92
C ASP A 415 32.31 13.42 -5.06
N VAL A 416 31.74 14.43 -4.41
CA VAL A 416 30.31 14.79 -4.48
C VAL A 416 30.12 16.05 -5.32
N ILE A 417 30.97 17.04 -5.14
CA ILE A 417 30.95 18.31 -5.84
C ILE A 417 31.84 18.24 -7.09
N ALA A 418 31.41 18.82 -8.20
CA ALA A 418 32.16 18.86 -9.45
C ALA A 418 33.45 19.67 -9.32
N ALA A 419 34.44 19.37 -10.15
CA ALA A 419 35.65 20.20 -10.28
C ALA A 419 35.30 21.56 -10.90
N GLY A 420 35.99 22.58 -10.47
CA GLY A 420 35.77 23.98 -10.93
C GLY A 420 34.67 24.75 -10.19
N VAL A 421 33.97 24.11 -9.21
CA VAL A 421 32.94 24.75 -8.37
C VAL A 421 33.60 25.57 -7.25
N ASN A 422 34.71 25.09 -6.69
CA ASN A 422 35.42 25.75 -5.62
C ASN A 422 36.93 25.48 -5.75
N GLU A 423 37.73 26.57 -5.94
CA GLU A 423 39.16 26.45 -6.16
C GLU A 423 39.92 25.85 -4.96
N GLU A 424 39.51 26.19 -3.73
CA GLU A 424 40.12 25.63 -2.50
C GLU A 424 39.88 24.12 -2.41
N LEU A 425 38.67 23.67 -2.74
CA LEU A 425 38.32 22.26 -2.75
C LEU A 425 39.16 21.47 -3.79
N ASP A 426 39.35 22.04 -4.97
CA ASP A 426 40.15 21.41 -6.04
C ASP A 426 41.61 21.33 -5.69
N GLU A 427 42.15 22.35 -5.02
CA GLU A 427 43.51 22.38 -4.50
C GLU A 427 43.72 21.29 -3.43
N LEU A 428 42.80 21.20 -2.47
CA LEU A 428 42.85 20.19 -1.39
C LEU A 428 42.73 18.76 -1.95
N ARG A 429 41.92 18.55 -2.96
CA ARG A 429 41.81 17.26 -3.66
C ARG A 429 43.09 16.89 -4.39
N ARG A 430 43.77 17.87 -5.01
CA ARG A 430 45.10 17.66 -5.60
C ARG A 430 46.10 17.21 -4.55
N ILE A 431 46.17 17.90 -3.41
CA ILE A 431 47.05 17.55 -2.31
C ILE A 431 46.73 16.10 -1.80
N ALA A 432 45.46 15.77 -1.60
CA ALA A 432 45.08 14.42 -1.11
C ALA A 432 45.37 13.32 -2.13
N ARG A 433 45.25 13.56 -3.42
CA ARG A 433 45.58 12.58 -4.49
C ARG A 433 47.08 12.43 -4.65
N HIS A 434 47.84 13.51 -4.71
CA HIS A 434 49.31 13.44 -4.75
C HIS A 434 49.88 12.83 -3.48
N GLY A 435 49.15 12.96 -2.38
CA GLY A 435 49.55 12.27 -1.14
C GLY A 435 49.60 10.74 -1.28
N LYS A 436 48.69 10.14 -2.03
CA LYS A 436 48.73 8.69 -2.28
C LYS A 436 49.88 8.29 -3.21
N ASP A 437 50.13 9.09 -4.23
CA ASP A 437 51.21 8.88 -5.16
C ASP A 437 52.59 9.02 -4.42
N TYR A 438 52.71 10.02 -3.58
CA TYR A 438 53.91 10.22 -2.75
C TYR A 438 54.15 9.06 -1.77
N LEU A 439 53.10 8.49 -1.17
CA LEU A 439 53.25 7.30 -0.31
C LEU A 439 53.75 6.09 -1.10
N LEU A 440 53.38 5.95 -2.35
CA LEU A 440 53.91 4.92 -3.26
C LEU A 440 55.40 5.19 -3.58
N GLU A 441 55.75 6.45 -3.86
CA GLU A 441 57.15 6.84 -4.06
C GLU A 441 58.02 6.61 -2.82
N VAL A 442 57.51 6.98 -1.64
CA VAL A 442 58.18 6.67 -0.36
C VAL A 442 58.33 5.18 -0.18
N GLN A 443 57.30 4.38 -0.45
CA GLN A 443 57.38 2.93 -0.39
C GLN A 443 58.46 2.39 -1.33
N GLN A 444 58.48 2.81 -2.56
CA GLN A 444 59.44 2.37 -3.57
C GLN A 444 60.89 2.77 -3.18
N ARG A 445 61.09 4.03 -2.78
CA ARG A 445 62.37 4.55 -2.28
C ARG A 445 62.89 3.76 -1.12
N GLU A 446 61.99 3.48 -0.13
CA GLU A 446 62.40 2.72 1.06
C GLU A 446 62.64 1.23 0.73
N VAL A 447 61.92 0.64 -0.23
CA VAL A 447 62.24 -0.69 -0.77
C VAL A 447 63.65 -0.73 -1.41
N GLU A 448 63.97 0.27 -2.24
CA GLU A 448 65.28 0.36 -2.88
C GLU A 448 66.41 0.59 -1.85
N ARG A 449 66.19 1.45 -0.85
CA ARG A 449 67.15 1.75 0.20
C ARG A 449 67.44 0.58 1.17
N THR A 450 66.38 -0.16 1.54
CA THR A 450 66.44 -1.23 2.57
C THR A 450 66.64 -2.62 1.99
N GLY A 451 66.33 -2.79 0.66
CA GLY A 451 66.29 -4.12 0.03
C GLY A 451 65.07 -4.98 0.44
N ILE A 452 64.14 -4.46 1.19
CA ILE A 452 62.98 -5.17 1.68
C ILE A 452 61.87 -5.17 0.62
N SER A 453 61.90 -6.13 -0.29
CA SER A 453 60.93 -6.23 -1.40
C SER A 453 59.44 -6.42 -0.97
N SER A 454 59.24 -6.87 0.28
CA SER A 454 57.92 -7.11 0.85
C SER A 454 57.39 -5.94 1.68
N LEU A 455 58.05 -4.78 1.69
CA LEU A 455 57.67 -3.58 2.41
C LEU A 455 56.30 -3.08 1.89
N LYS A 456 55.40 -2.77 2.82
CA LYS A 456 54.08 -2.17 2.48
C LYS A 456 53.83 -0.95 3.36
N ILE A 457 53.24 0.08 2.78
CA ILE A 457 52.65 1.18 3.58
C ILE A 457 51.19 0.82 3.84
N GLY A 458 50.75 0.91 5.09
CA GLY A 458 49.39 0.73 5.51
C GLY A 458 48.94 1.84 6.46
N PHE A 459 47.62 1.94 6.71
CA PHE A 459 47.06 2.90 7.65
C PHE A 459 46.35 2.19 8.82
N ASN A 460 46.48 2.76 10.00
CA ASN A 460 45.77 2.28 11.19
C ASN A 460 45.22 3.48 11.98
N ASN A 461 43.98 3.42 12.41
CA ASN A 461 43.31 4.50 13.14
C ASN A 461 43.95 4.88 14.49
N VAL A 462 44.83 4.06 15.05
CA VAL A 462 45.45 4.32 16.35
C VAL A 462 46.77 5.06 16.25
N PHE A 463 47.55 4.78 15.20
CA PHE A 463 48.91 5.33 15.06
C PHE A 463 49.29 5.79 13.64
N GLY A 464 48.30 5.87 12.75
CA GLY A 464 48.42 6.48 11.42
C GLY A 464 49.08 5.61 10.37
N TYR A 465 49.76 6.24 9.40
CA TYR A 465 50.49 5.53 8.35
C TYR A 465 51.71 4.84 8.92
N TYR A 466 51.93 3.59 8.49
CA TYR A 466 53.04 2.73 8.96
C TYR A 466 53.64 1.94 7.80
N LEU A 467 54.93 1.61 7.97
CA LEU A 467 55.66 0.65 7.17
C LEU A 467 55.51 -0.74 7.80
N GLU A 468 54.99 -1.71 7.05
CA GLU A 468 54.84 -3.09 7.50
C GLU A 468 56.00 -3.94 6.92
N VAL A 469 56.80 -4.52 7.81
CA VAL A 469 57.97 -5.37 7.50
C VAL A 469 57.70 -6.78 7.99
N ARG A 470 57.85 -7.77 7.13
CA ARG A 470 57.77 -9.17 7.56
C ARG A 470 58.94 -9.55 8.47
N ASN A 471 58.68 -10.43 9.46
CA ASN A 471 59.70 -10.86 10.45
C ASN A 471 61.00 -11.41 9.83
N ALA A 472 60.94 -11.91 8.59
CA ALA A 472 62.10 -12.38 7.82
C ALA A 472 63.11 -11.26 7.47
N HIS A 473 62.70 -9.99 7.51
CA HIS A 473 63.54 -8.86 7.15
C HIS A 473 63.68 -7.84 8.28
N LYS A 474 63.40 -8.23 9.52
CA LYS A 474 63.49 -7.31 10.67
C LYS A 474 64.88 -6.74 10.94
N ASP A 475 65.94 -7.52 10.61
CA ASP A 475 67.31 -7.13 10.80
C ASP A 475 67.84 -6.15 9.73
N SER A 476 67.08 -5.95 8.66
CA SER A 476 67.32 -4.95 7.58
C SER A 476 66.61 -3.62 7.81
N VAL A 477 65.92 -3.46 8.96
CA VAL A 477 65.16 -2.22 9.26
C VAL A 477 66.15 -1.14 9.75
N PRO A 478 66.10 0.08 9.18
CA PRO A 478 66.91 1.20 9.61
C PRO A 478 66.67 1.60 11.06
N ALA A 479 67.70 1.99 11.78
CA ALA A 479 67.62 2.36 13.19
C ALA A 479 66.75 3.59 13.50
N GLU A 480 66.54 4.46 12.53
CA GLU A 480 65.66 5.64 12.62
C GLU A 480 64.17 5.31 12.57
N TRP A 481 63.78 4.09 12.14
CA TRP A 481 62.39 3.71 12.12
C TRP A 481 61.91 3.37 13.54
N ILE A 482 60.80 3.98 13.94
CA ILE A 482 60.23 3.80 15.28
C ILE A 482 59.22 2.66 15.23
N ARG A 483 59.50 1.53 15.89
CA ARG A 483 58.57 0.40 16.01
C ARG A 483 57.36 0.77 16.87
N LYS A 484 56.14 0.56 16.33
CA LYS A 484 54.87 0.82 17.02
C LYS A 484 54.11 -0.41 17.39
N GLN A 485 54.20 -1.47 16.57
CA GLN A 485 53.40 -2.68 16.80
C GLN A 485 54.19 -3.91 16.31
N THR A 486 54.16 -4.98 17.10
CA THR A 486 54.63 -6.30 16.70
C THR A 486 53.44 -7.22 16.50
N LEU A 487 53.34 -7.83 15.31
CA LEU A 487 52.37 -8.82 14.92
C LEU A 487 53.01 -10.20 14.84
N VAL A 488 52.19 -11.24 14.70
CA VAL A 488 52.69 -12.63 14.62
C VAL A 488 53.68 -12.82 13.45
N ASN A 489 53.44 -12.18 12.30
CA ASN A 489 54.22 -12.37 11.07
C ASN A 489 54.92 -11.11 10.54
N ALA A 490 54.75 -9.97 11.18
CA ALA A 490 55.28 -8.68 10.73
C ALA A 490 55.46 -7.69 11.89
N GLU A 491 56.27 -6.68 11.69
CA GLU A 491 56.40 -5.54 12.59
C GLU A 491 56.01 -4.25 11.84
N ARG A 492 55.43 -3.29 12.57
CA ARG A 492 54.95 -2.01 12.03
C ARG A 492 55.81 -0.87 12.58
N TYR A 493 56.29 -0.06 11.67
CA TYR A 493 57.18 1.06 11.95
C TYR A 493 56.61 2.37 11.43
N ILE A 494 56.99 3.47 12.06
CA ILE A 494 56.70 4.82 11.57
C ILE A 494 58.01 5.58 11.38
N THR A 495 57.97 6.51 10.41
CA THR A 495 59.03 7.47 10.21
C THR A 495 58.51 8.90 10.49
N GLU A 496 59.40 9.82 10.77
CA GLU A 496 59.03 11.24 11.00
C GLU A 496 58.37 11.83 9.75
N GLU A 497 58.90 11.51 8.58
CA GLU A 497 58.40 11.91 7.25
C GLU A 497 56.96 11.41 7.05
N LEU A 498 56.67 10.15 7.37
CA LEU A 498 55.28 9.62 7.25
C LEU A 498 54.34 10.34 8.21
N LYS A 499 54.78 10.72 9.38
CA LYS A 499 53.97 11.43 10.37
C LYS A 499 53.66 12.88 9.95
N GLU A 500 54.63 13.62 9.43
CA GLU A 500 54.40 14.97 8.88
C GLU A 500 53.44 14.94 7.68
N TYR A 501 53.61 13.90 6.86
CA TYR A 501 52.76 13.73 5.68
C TYR A 501 51.36 13.33 6.03
N GLU A 502 51.20 12.47 7.05
CA GLU A 502 49.90 12.11 7.63
C GLU A 502 49.11 13.35 8.07
N GLN A 503 49.78 14.25 8.80
CA GLN A 503 49.12 15.48 9.27
C GLN A 503 48.64 16.36 8.11
N LYS A 504 49.39 16.40 7.00
CA LYS A 504 48.95 17.13 5.80
C LYS A 504 47.77 16.47 5.08
N ILE A 505 47.79 15.14 4.94
CA ILE A 505 46.70 14.40 4.28
C ILE A 505 45.44 14.41 5.11
N LEU A 506 45.49 14.10 6.41
CA LEU A 506 44.31 14.08 7.28
C LEU A 506 43.72 15.46 7.42
N GLY A 507 44.54 16.51 7.50
CA GLY A 507 44.07 17.89 7.53
C GLY A 507 43.37 18.29 6.21
N ALA A 508 43.87 17.80 5.07
CA ALA A 508 43.23 18.01 3.79
C ALA A 508 41.90 17.25 3.66
N GLU A 509 41.82 15.99 4.08
CA GLU A 509 40.60 15.18 4.05
C GLU A 509 39.49 15.76 4.93
N GLU A 510 39.81 16.19 6.15
CA GLU A 510 38.86 16.86 7.06
C GLU A 510 38.33 18.17 6.45
N ARG A 511 39.21 18.96 5.80
CA ARG A 511 38.83 20.21 5.19
C ARG A 511 38.03 20.01 3.89
N ILE A 512 38.35 19.00 3.08
CA ILE A 512 37.54 18.55 1.95
C ILE A 512 36.12 18.22 2.40
N TYR A 513 35.98 17.39 3.44
CA TYR A 513 34.67 17.03 3.98
C TYR A 513 33.88 18.25 4.46
N ALA A 514 34.52 19.19 5.15
CA ALA A 514 33.88 20.40 5.64
C ALA A 514 33.38 21.28 4.49
N LEU A 515 34.20 21.53 3.46
CA LEU A 515 33.85 22.35 2.29
C LEU A 515 32.77 21.65 1.44
N GLU A 516 32.90 20.35 1.18
CA GLU A 516 31.88 19.60 0.47
C GLU A 516 30.54 19.63 1.21
N SER A 517 30.56 19.50 2.54
CA SER A 517 29.34 19.56 3.37
C SER A 517 28.70 20.95 3.31
N GLN A 518 29.50 22.02 3.30
CA GLN A 518 29.01 23.39 3.18
C GLN A 518 28.35 23.60 1.81
N ILE A 519 29.06 23.32 0.71
CA ILE A 519 28.57 23.52 -0.66
C ILE A 519 27.32 22.67 -0.90
N TYR A 520 27.33 21.43 -0.41
CA TYR A 520 26.17 20.54 -0.49
C TYR A 520 24.98 21.09 0.30
N GLY A 521 25.20 21.66 1.49
CA GLY A 521 24.17 22.32 2.28
C GLY A 521 23.52 23.52 1.54
N GLU A 522 24.32 24.34 0.87
CA GLU A 522 23.84 25.46 0.04
C GLU A 522 23.01 24.94 -1.15
N LEU A 523 23.44 23.82 -1.76
CA LEU A 523 22.72 23.17 -2.85
C LEU A 523 21.37 22.63 -2.36
N VAL A 524 21.31 21.96 -1.20
CA VAL A 524 20.06 21.48 -0.59
C VAL A 524 19.13 22.66 -0.27
N ALA A 525 19.65 23.76 0.26
CA ALA A 525 18.86 24.97 0.51
C ALA A 525 18.23 25.54 -0.79
N THR A 526 18.97 25.48 -1.90
CA THR A 526 18.45 25.88 -3.23
C THR A 526 17.33 24.95 -3.69
N ILE A 527 17.45 23.63 -3.49
CA ILE A 527 16.37 22.68 -3.77
C ILE A 527 15.14 23.01 -2.90
N GLN A 528 15.34 23.28 -1.60
CA GLN A 528 14.26 23.63 -0.66
C GLN A 528 13.48 24.87 -1.09
N ALA A 529 14.15 25.88 -1.64
CA ALA A 529 13.50 27.08 -2.17
C ALA A 529 12.59 26.80 -3.39
N ASN A 530 12.83 25.72 -4.12
CA ASN A 530 12.08 25.34 -5.32
C ASN A 530 11.02 24.23 -5.08
N ILE A 531 10.85 23.72 -3.86
CA ILE A 531 9.98 22.59 -3.54
C ILE A 531 8.54 22.80 -4.04
N ALA A 532 7.95 23.98 -3.81
CA ALA A 532 6.57 24.25 -4.20
C ALA A 532 6.34 24.11 -5.72
N GLY A 533 7.28 24.61 -6.53
CA GLY A 533 7.23 24.45 -7.97
C GLY A 533 7.38 22.99 -8.41
N ILE A 534 8.31 22.26 -7.79
CA ILE A 534 8.54 20.84 -8.10
C ILE A 534 7.31 20.02 -7.71
N GLN A 535 6.69 20.24 -6.55
CA GLN A 535 5.46 19.54 -6.14
C GLN A 535 4.31 19.79 -7.10
N LYS A 536 4.18 21.01 -7.62
CA LYS A 536 3.18 21.34 -8.63
C LYS A 536 3.39 20.51 -9.90
N ASN A 537 4.63 20.38 -10.35
CA ASN A 537 5.00 19.54 -11.48
C ASN A 537 4.73 18.05 -11.19
N CYS A 538 5.08 17.55 -10.02
CA CYS A 538 4.80 16.18 -9.62
C CYS A 538 3.31 15.83 -9.71
N ARG A 539 2.42 16.71 -9.23
CA ARG A 539 0.97 16.51 -9.34
C ARG A 539 0.49 16.41 -10.78
N ILE A 540 1.02 17.25 -11.67
CA ILE A 540 0.68 17.23 -13.09
C ILE A 540 1.21 15.96 -13.77
N LEU A 541 2.45 15.60 -13.49
CA LEU A 541 3.07 14.38 -14.01
C LEU A 541 2.36 13.12 -13.52
N SER A 542 1.97 13.06 -12.25
CA SER A 542 1.18 11.95 -11.69
C SER A 542 -0.18 11.82 -12.39
N ARG A 543 -0.83 12.96 -12.67
CA ARG A 543 -2.10 12.99 -13.40
C ARG A 543 -1.95 12.48 -14.83
N LEU A 544 -0.91 12.91 -15.54
CA LEU A 544 -0.58 12.42 -16.89
C LEU A 544 -0.27 10.92 -16.87
N ASP A 545 0.43 10.44 -15.86
CA ASP A 545 0.76 9.04 -15.69
C ASP A 545 -0.48 8.17 -15.53
N VAL A 546 -1.43 8.57 -14.67
CA VAL A 546 -2.71 7.86 -14.51
C VAL A 546 -3.49 7.84 -15.82
N LEU A 547 -3.62 8.98 -16.51
CA LEU A 547 -4.40 9.08 -17.75
C LEU A 547 -3.75 8.29 -18.90
N SER A 548 -2.43 8.28 -18.99
CA SER A 548 -1.71 7.42 -19.94
C SER A 548 -1.87 5.93 -19.60
N GLY A 549 -1.88 5.58 -18.32
CA GLY A 549 -2.17 4.22 -17.85
C GLY A 549 -3.59 3.78 -18.20
N PHE A 550 -4.59 4.68 -18.11
CA PHE A 550 -5.96 4.39 -18.54
C PHE A 550 -6.07 4.18 -20.05
N ALA A 551 -5.30 4.91 -20.85
CA ALA A 551 -5.24 4.71 -22.30
C ALA A 551 -4.64 3.34 -22.65
N GLU A 552 -3.56 2.93 -22.00
CA GLU A 552 -2.95 1.61 -22.17
C GLU A 552 -3.91 0.49 -21.76
N LEU A 553 -4.59 0.64 -20.61
CA LEU A 553 -5.58 -0.31 -20.13
C LEU A 553 -6.74 -0.47 -21.14
N ALA A 554 -7.23 0.65 -21.67
CA ALA A 554 -8.31 0.66 -22.65
C ALA A 554 -7.91 -0.03 -23.95
N LEU A 555 -6.71 0.21 -24.47
CA LEU A 555 -6.17 -0.45 -25.65
C LEU A 555 -5.99 -1.95 -25.45
N SER A 556 -5.41 -2.34 -24.31
CA SER A 556 -5.11 -3.74 -24.02
C SER A 556 -6.37 -4.58 -23.84
N ASN A 557 -7.42 -4.02 -23.21
CA ASN A 557 -8.62 -4.75 -22.84
C ASN A 557 -9.86 -4.36 -23.66
N ARG A 558 -9.70 -3.54 -24.70
CA ARG A 558 -10.81 -3.07 -25.56
C ARG A 558 -11.93 -2.43 -24.75
N TYR A 559 -11.60 -1.43 -23.93
CA TYR A 559 -12.56 -0.66 -23.17
C TYR A 559 -13.10 0.51 -24.00
N CYS A 560 -14.36 0.86 -23.78
CA CYS A 560 -15.02 1.97 -24.48
C CYS A 560 -15.05 3.25 -23.65
N ARG A 561 -15.09 4.41 -24.31
CA ARG A 561 -15.35 5.71 -23.67
C ARG A 561 -16.77 5.73 -23.13
N PRO A 562 -16.99 5.86 -21.80
CA PRO A 562 -18.33 6.01 -21.28
C PRO A 562 -18.87 7.42 -21.57
N LYS A 563 -20.19 7.53 -21.76
CA LYS A 563 -20.90 8.80 -21.84
C LYS A 563 -21.46 9.15 -20.47
N MET A 564 -20.87 10.12 -19.80
CA MET A 564 -21.39 10.65 -18.54
C MET A 564 -22.37 11.78 -18.82
N ASP A 565 -23.46 11.83 -18.08
CA ASP A 565 -24.45 12.92 -18.18
C ASP A 565 -25.14 13.17 -16.83
N ASP A 566 -25.99 14.18 -16.77
CA ASP A 566 -26.77 14.57 -15.59
C ASP A 566 -28.06 13.76 -15.41
N SER A 567 -28.25 12.73 -16.24
CA SER A 567 -29.40 11.82 -16.12
C SER A 567 -29.23 10.90 -14.91
N LYS A 568 -30.29 10.16 -14.61
CA LYS A 568 -30.29 9.10 -13.59
C LYS A 568 -30.22 7.71 -14.21
N VAL A 569 -29.81 7.61 -15.49
CA VAL A 569 -29.79 6.36 -16.24
C VAL A 569 -28.42 5.69 -16.11
N ILE A 570 -28.42 4.38 -15.95
CA ILE A 570 -27.26 3.51 -16.13
C ILE A 570 -27.64 2.53 -17.24
N ASP A 571 -27.04 2.67 -18.41
CA ASP A 571 -27.22 1.79 -19.58
C ASP A 571 -25.86 1.28 -20.03
N ILE A 572 -25.58 0.02 -19.72
CA ILE A 572 -24.31 -0.66 -20.02
C ILE A 572 -24.63 -1.78 -21.00
N ARG A 573 -23.99 -1.76 -22.16
CA ARG A 573 -24.15 -2.78 -23.21
C ARG A 573 -22.91 -3.65 -23.27
N GLN A 574 -23.12 -4.97 -23.26
CA GLN A 574 -22.07 -6.00 -23.26
C GLN A 574 -20.99 -5.71 -22.19
N GLY A 575 -21.44 -5.36 -20.98
CA GLY A 575 -20.55 -5.12 -19.83
C GLY A 575 -19.79 -6.38 -19.43
N ARG A 576 -18.51 -6.23 -19.07
CA ARG A 576 -17.62 -7.29 -18.60
C ARG A 576 -17.08 -6.94 -17.22
N HIS A 577 -16.70 -7.95 -16.45
CA HIS A 577 -16.14 -7.73 -15.12
C HIS A 577 -14.63 -7.48 -15.22
N PRO A 578 -14.12 -6.28 -14.88
CA PRO A 578 -12.74 -5.87 -15.16
C PRO A 578 -11.69 -6.79 -14.51
N VAL A 579 -11.98 -7.34 -13.33
CA VAL A 579 -11.03 -8.21 -12.62
C VAL A 579 -11.15 -9.66 -13.14
N ILE A 580 -12.36 -10.20 -13.25
CA ILE A 580 -12.55 -11.61 -13.65
C ILE A 580 -12.01 -11.84 -15.07
N GLU A 581 -12.27 -10.92 -16.01
CA GLU A 581 -11.79 -11.09 -17.40
C GLU A 581 -10.27 -11.16 -17.50
N THR A 582 -9.54 -10.48 -16.61
CA THR A 582 -8.06 -10.52 -16.60
C THR A 582 -7.49 -11.76 -15.95
N MET A 583 -8.29 -12.48 -15.14
CA MET A 583 -7.87 -13.72 -14.47
C MET A 583 -8.23 -14.98 -15.27
N MET A 584 -9.00 -14.86 -16.36
CA MET A 584 -9.39 -15.99 -17.20
C MET A 584 -8.21 -16.61 -17.92
N GLN A 585 -8.25 -17.92 -18.12
CA GLN A 585 -7.21 -18.62 -18.86
C GLN A 585 -7.24 -18.30 -20.34
N ALA A 586 -6.12 -18.44 -21.01
CA ALA A 586 -6.02 -18.22 -22.45
C ALA A 586 -6.99 -19.14 -23.21
N GLY A 587 -7.93 -18.55 -23.97
CA GLY A 587 -8.98 -19.28 -24.70
C GLY A 587 -10.34 -19.31 -24.03
N GLU A 588 -10.47 -18.82 -22.80
CA GLU A 588 -11.76 -18.58 -22.17
C GLU A 588 -12.20 -17.13 -22.42
N GLU A 589 -13.48 -16.93 -22.74
CA GLU A 589 -14.06 -15.61 -22.92
C GLU A 589 -15.07 -15.31 -21.81
N PHE A 590 -15.02 -14.08 -21.29
CA PHE A 590 -16.03 -13.62 -20.36
C PHE A 590 -17.37 -13.43 -21.08
N VAL A 591 -18.48 -13.89 -20.51
CA VAL A 591 -19.82 -13.71 -21.06
C VAL A 591 -20.33 -12.33 -20.70
N PRO A 592 -20.38 -11.38 -21.65
CA PRO A 592 -20.82 -10.01 -21.38
C PRO A 592 -22.32 -9.91 -21.18
N ASN A 593 -22.76 -8.91 -20.38
CA ASN A 593 -24.16 -8.71 -20.06
C ASN A 593 -24.58 -7.24 -20.20
N ASP A 594 -25.85 -7.04 -20.55
CA ASP A 594 -26.47 -5.72 -20.63
C ASP A 594 -27.16 -5.41 -19.32
N ILE A 595 -27.01 -4.17 -18.83
CA ILE A 595 -27.68 -3.66 -17.63
C ILE A 595 -28.30 -2.31 -17.96
N TYR A 596 -29.57 -2.18 -17.68
CA TYR A 596 -30.31 -0.93 -17.74
C TYR A 596 -30.95 -0.64 -16.39
N LEU A 597 -30.74 0.56 -15.85
CA LEU A 597 -31.38 1.06 -14.63
C LEU A 597 -31.77 2.53 -14.84
N ASP A 598 -32.96 2.90 -14.42
CA ASP A 598 -33.44 4.27 -14.36
C ASP A 598 -34.34 4.49 -13.15
N ASN A 599 -34.74 5.73 -12.88
CA ASN A 599 -35.63 6.01 -11.76
C ASN A 599 -37.14 6.00 -12.18
N GLY A 600 -37.43 5.74 -13.46
CA GLY A 600 -38.77 5.85 -14.02
C GLY A 600 -39.43 4.51 -14.31
N SER A 601 -38.69 3.58 -14.94
CA SER A 601 -39.26 2.33 -15.46
C SER A 601 -38.60 1.07 -14.88
N GLN A 602 -37.33 1.15 -14.52
CA GLN A 602 -36.52 0.02 -14.05
C GLN A 602 -35.58 0.46 -12.95
N GLN A 603 -36.12 0.83 -11.78
CA GLN A 603 -35.39 1.27 -10.63
C GLN A 603 -34.74 0.11 -9.89
N VAL A 604 -35.49 -0.98 -9.72
CA VAL A 604 -35.04 -2.17 -8.98
C VAL A 604 -35.06 -3.38 -9.90
N ILE A 605 -33.94 -4.05 -10.01
CA ILE A 605 -33.83 -5.34 -10.68
C ILE A 605 -33.76 -6.43 -9.60
N ILE A 606 -34.75 -7.31 -9.58
CA ILE A 606 -34.71 -8.54 -8.77
C ILE A 606 -34.02 -9.61 -9.61
N LEU A 607 -32.87 -10.09 -9.15
CA LEU A 607 -32.04 -11.04 -9.86
C LEU A 607 -32.13 -12.42 -9.21
N THR A 608 -32.76 -13.37 -9.89
CA THR A 608 -32.87 -14.75 -9.44
C THR A 608 -31.94 -15.69 -10.21
N GLY A 609 -31.78 -16.91 -9.72
CA GLY A 609 -30.96 -17.92 -10.37
C GLY A 609 -30.09 -18.72 -9.37
N PRO A 610 -29.44 -19.79 -9.82
CA PRO A 610 -28.64 -20.64 -8.96
C PRO A 610 -27.39 -19.94 -8.44
N ASN A 611 -26.87 -20.42 -7.30
CA ASN A 611 -25.54 -20.06 -6.86
C ASN A 611 -24.55 -20.55 -7.93
N MET A 612 -23.42 -19.88 -8.08
CA MET A 612 -22.40 -20.10 -9.11
C MET A 612 -22.79 -19.66 -10.54
N ALA A 613 -24.02 -19.23 -10.77
CA ALA A 613 -24.42 -18.70 -12.09
C ALA A 613 -23.79 -17.35 -12.45
N GLY A 614 -23.25 -16.63 -11.46
CA GLY A 614 -22.58 -15.34 -11.66
C GLY A 614 -23.39 -14.11 -11.22
N LYS A 615 -24.41 -14.28 -10.35
CA LYS A 615 -25.22 -13.14 -9.81
C LYS A 615 -24.33 -12.08 -9.15
N SER A 616 -23.53 -12.49 -8.16
CA SER A 616 -22.62 -11.59 -7.43
C SER A 616 -21.58 -10.93 -8.33
N ALA A 617 -21.09 -11.65 -9.35
CA ALA A 617 -20.17 -11.10 -10.34
C ALA A 617 -20.83 -10.00 -11.17
N LEU A 618 -22.10 -10.17 -11.59
CA LEU A 618 -22.86 -9.17 -12.33
C LEU A 618 -23.11 -7.91 -11.48
N LEU A 619 -23.47 -8.05 -10.20
CA LEU A 619 -23.64 -6.93 -9.30
C LEU A 619 -22.34 -6.13 -9.20
N ARG A 620 -21.24 -6.80 -8.85
CA ARG A 620 -19.91 -6.17 -8.73
C ARG A 620 -19.46 -5.54 -10.05
N GLN A 621 -19.65 -6.21 -11.18
CA GLN A 621 -19.36 -5.68 -12.53
C GLN A 621 -20.02 -4.31 -12.73
N THR A 622 -21.31 -4.20 -12.42
CA THR A 622 -22.06 -2.95 -12.60
C THR A 622 -21.48 -1.81 -11.77
N ALA A 623 -21.21 -2.06 -10.48
CA ALA A 623 -20.61 -1.04 -9.62
C ALA A 623 -19.20 -0.66 -10.05
N LEU A 624 -18.37 -1.63 -10.46
CA LEU A 624 -16.99 -1.38 -10.90
C LEU A 624 -16.97 -0.57 -12.20
N ILE A 625 -17.88 -0.82 -13.15
CA ILE A 625 -18.03 -0.03 -14.39
C ILE A 625 -18.41 1.41 -14.05
N VAL A 626 -19.38 1.62 -13.16
CA VAL A 626 -19.79 2.97 -12.72
C VAL A 626 -18.63 3.67 -12.01
N LEU A 627 -17.91 2.99 -11.12
CA LEU A 627 -16.75 3.52 -10.42
C LEU A 627 -15.63 3.92 -11.39
N MET A 628 -15.27 3.04 -12.34
CA MET A 628 -14.26 3.30 -13.36
C MET A 628 -14.63 4.53 -14.21
N ALA A 629 -15.89 4.66 -14.60
CA ALA A 629 -16.36 5.85 -15.30
C ALA A 629 -16.14 7.10 -14.44
N GLN A 630 -16.57 7.11 -13.18
CA GLN A 630 -16.47 8.29 -12.30
C GLN A 630 -15.05 8.61 -11.80
N VAL A 631 -14.06 7.81 -12.12
CA VAL A 631 -12.64 8.19 -11.98
C VAL A 631 -12.01 8.72 -13.27
N GLY A 632 -12.78 8.66 -14.40
CA GLY A 632 -12.30 9.13 -15.71
C GLY A 632 -11.57 8.05 -16.53
N CYS A 633 -11.80 6.77 -16.21
CA CYS A 633 -11.29 5.63 -16.96
C CYS A 633 -12.30 5.17 -18.01
N PHE A 634 -11.83 4.64 -19.13
CA PHE A 634 -12.68 3.89 -20.06
C PHE A 634 -13.12 2.58 -19.40
N VAL A 635 -14.25 2.03 -19.84
CA VAL A 635 -14.95 0.95 -19.14
C VAL A 635 -15.03 -0.34 -19.96
N PRO A 636 -15.06 -1.50 -19.31
CA PRO A 636 -15.16 -2.81 -19.97
C PRO A 636 -16.60 -3.06 -20.48
N ALA A 637 -16.98 -2.39 -21.56
CA ALA A 637 -18.26 -2.52 -22.23
C ALA A 637 -18.11 -2.19 -23.71
N ASP A 638 -19.13 -2.52 -24.52
CA ASP A 638 -19.19 -2.04 -25.91
C ASP A 638 -19.69 -0.61 -25.96
N GLU A 639 -20.72 -0.31 -25.15
CA GLU A 639 -21.27 1.03 -24.95
C GLU A 639 -21.66 1.21 -23.47
N ALA A 640 -21.46 2.40 -22.93
CA ALA A 640 -21.90 2.73 -21.58
C ALA A 640 -22.37 4.19 -21.51
N ARG A 641 -23.62 4.39 -21.08
CA ARG A 641 -24.18 5.68 -20.70
C ARG A 641 -24.47 5.66 -19.21
N ILE A 642 -23.83 6.55 -18.47
CA ILE A 642 -23.88 6.54 -17.00
C ILE A 642 -24.23 7.94 -16.52
N GLY A 643 -25.41 8.07 -15.91
CA GLY A 643 -25.81 9.25 -15.16
C GLY A 643 -25.12 9.30 -13.81
N TRP A 644 -25.15 10.44 -13.15
CA TRP A 644 -24.52 10.64 -11.85
C TRP A 644 -24.88 9.56 -10.84
N CYS A 645 -23.86 9.09 -10.15
CA CYS A 645 -23.97 8.26 -8.98
C CYS A 645 -23.22 8.97 -7.83
N ASP A 646 -23.97 9.41 -6.81
CA ASP A 646 -23.38 10.10 -5.64
C ASP A 646 -22.92 9.13 -4.56
N LYS A 647 -23.51 7.93 -4.53
CA LYS A 647 -23.20 6.91 -3.54
C LYS A 647 -23.29 5.52 -4.17
N ILE A 648 -22.31 4.68 -3.84
CA ILE A 648 -22.31 3.26 -4.18
C ILE A 648 -22.34 2.47 -2.90
N PHE A 649 -23.36 1.62 -2.76
CA PHE A 649 -23.51 0.73 -1.61
C PHE A 649 -23.51 -0.72 -2.06
N THR A 650 -22.78 -1.55 -1.32
CA THR A 650 -22.77 -2.98 -1.56
C THR A 650 -23.00 -3.77 -0.29
N ARG A 651 -23.89 -4.74 -0.36
CA ARG A 651 -24.04 -5.80 0.62
C ARG A 651 -23.88 -7.13 -0.12
N VAL A 652 -22.67 -7.67 -0.11
CA VAL A 652 -22.30 -8.88 -0.86
C VAL A 652 -21.57 -9.86 0.08
N GLY A 653 -22.11 -11.08 0.21
CA GLY A 653 -21.50 -12.17 0.98
C GLY A 653 -21.66 -12.04 2.50
N ALA A 654 -21.50 -13.15 3.22
CA ALA A 654 -21.40 -13.18 4.67
C ALA A 654 -19.93 -13.01 5.07
N SER A 655 -19.57 -11.90 5.72
CA SER A 655 -18.25 -11.76 6.34
C SER A 655 -18.38 -12.14 7.82
N ASP A 656 -17.83 -13.30 8.20
CA ASP A 656 -17.71 -13.68 9.59
C ASP A 656 -16.69 -12.78 10.30
N ASN A 657 -17.15 -11.91 11.16
CA ASN A 657 -16.27 -11.15 12.03
C ASN A 657 -16.17 -11.81 13.39
N ILE A 658 -15.52 -12.98 13.41
CA ILE A 658 -15.34 -13.82 14.61
C ILE A 658 -14.65 -13.04 15.75
N SER A 659 -13.82 -12.06 15.41
CA SER A 659 -13.04 -11.29 16.37
C SER A 659 -13.87 -10.37 17.30
N ARG A 660 -15.11 -9.99 16.91
CA ARG A 660 -16.01 -9.17 17.71
C ARG A 660 -17.16 -9.94 18.35
N GLY A 661 -17.30 -11.25 18.06
CA GLY A 661 -18.40 -12.07 18.58
C GLY A 661 -19.79 -11.64 18.10
N GLU A 662 -19.89 -10.84 17.04
CA GLU A 662 -21.15 -10.40 16.44
C GLU A 662 -21.70 -11.51 15.55
N SER A 663 -23.00 -11.76 15.61
CA SER A 663 -23.68 -12.67 14.69
C SER A 663 -23.60 -12.13 13.26
N THR A 664 -23.34 -13.01 12.29
CA THR A 664 -23.34 -12.66 10.85
C THR A 664 -24.61 -11.94 10.43
N PHE A 665 -25.75 -12.35 10.98
CA PHE A 665 -27.03 -11.69 10.74
C PHE A 665 -27.10 -10.27 11.33
N MET A 666 -26.52 -10.05 12.51
CA MET A 666 -26.48 -8.69 13.10
C MET A 666 -25.60 -7.74 12.27
N VAL A 667 -24.45 -8.23 11.78
CA VAL A 667 -23.60 -7.46 10.88
C VAL A 667 -24.34 -7.11 9.60
N GLU A 668 -25.05 -8.07 9.00
CA GLU A 668 -25.88 -7.85 7.82
C GLU A 668 -26.95 -6.78 8.06
N MET A 669 -27.64 -6.82 9.20
CA MET A 669 -28.67 -5.82 9.51
C MET A 669 -28.08 -4.44 9.77
N LEU A 670 -26.90 -4.33 10.37
CA LEU A 670 -26.20 -3.06 10.54
C LEU A 670 -25.77 -2.47 9.19
N GLU A 671 -25.21 -3.27 8.28
CA GLU A 671 -24.84 -2.84 6.92
C GLU A 671 -26.08 -2.36 6.17
N THR A 672 -27.17 -3.12 6.18
CA THR A 672 -28.41 -2.78 5.51
C THR A 672 -29.06 -1.51 6.11
N SER A 673 -29.07 -1.38 7.42
CA SER A 673 -29.55 -0.17 8.10
C SER A 673 -28.77 1.07 7.70
N MET A 674 -27.43 0.96 7.63
CA MET A 674 -26.56 2.06 7.21
C MET A 674 -26.86 2.48 5.76
N ILE A 675 -27.07 1.53 4.86
CA ILE A 675 -27.47 1.80 3.48
C ILE A 675 -28.79 2.58 3.46
N GLN A 676 -29.82 2.07 4.14
CA GLN A 676 -31.17 2.67 4.12
C GLN A 676 -31.20 4.11 4.67
N HIS A 677 -30.40 4.43 5.68
CA HIS A 677 -30.32 5.78 6.25
C HIS A 677 -29.57 6.79 5.36
N ASN A 678 -28.79 6.30 4.39
CA ASN A 678 -27.94 7.15 3.55
C ASN A 678 -28.35 7.18 2.07
N LEU A 679 -29.51 6.64 1.69
CA LEU A 679 -30.00 6.63 0.33
C LEU A 679 -30.22 8.03 -0.23
N SER A 680 -30.03 8.17 -1.53
CA SER A 680 -30.41 9.32 -2.36
C SER A 680 -30.98 8.86 -3.70
N SER A 681 -31.56 9.78 -4.47
CA SER A 681 -32.06 9.46 -5.83
C SER A 681 -30.96 9.14 -6.84
N LEU A 682 -29.71 9.39 -6.51
CA LEU A 682 -28.55 9.11 -7.36
C LEU A 682 -27.79 7.85 -6.91
N SER A 683 -28.17 7.25 -5.78
CA SER A 683 -27.47 6.09 -5.23
C SER A 683 -27.60 4.85 -6.14
N LEU A 684 -26.52 4.05 -6.17
CA LEU A 684 -26.49 2.70 -6.71
C LEU A 684 -26.35 1.71 -5.56
N VAL A 685 -27.30 0.80 -5.42
CA VAL A 685 -27.39 -0.18 -4.33
C VAL A 685 -27.28 -1.59 -4.87
N LEU A 686 -26.38 -2.39 -4.30
CA LEU A 686 -26.16 -3.78 -4.68
C LEU A 686 -26.36 -4.67 -3.47
N LEU A 687 -27.42 -5.45 -3.48
CA LEU A 687 -27.78 -6.36 -2.40
C LEU A 687 -27.71 -7.80 -2.90
N ASP A 688 -26.88 -8.60 -2.27
CA ASP A 688 -26.68 -10.00 -2.61
C ASP A 688 -27.09 -10.89 -1.45
N GLU A 689 -28.14 -11.67 -1.67
CA GLU A 689 -28.67 -12.68 -0.77
C GLU A 689 -29.03 -12.18 0.65
N SER A 690 -29.61 -11.01 0.75
CA SER A 690 -30.05 -10.44 2.04
C SER A 690 -31.15 -11.28 2.70
N GLY A 691 -31.05 -11.44 4.02
CA GLY A 691 -32.00 -12.19 4.85
C GLY A 691 -31.64 -13.67 5.08
N ARG A 692 -30.43 -14.14 4.70
CA ARG A 692 -30.04 -15.56 4.87
C ARG A 692 -29.70 -15.97 6.31
N GLY A 693 -29.35 -15.04 7.16
CA GLY A 693 -28.86 -15.33 8.52
C GLY A 693 -29.93 -15.72 9.54
N THR A 694 -31.20 -15.84 9.12
CA THR A 694 -32.36 -16.13 10.01
C THR A 694 -33.29 -17.16 9.40
N SER A 695 -34.48 -17.35 9.98
CA SER A 695 -35.50 -18.28 9.41
C SER A 695 -35.93 -17.83 8.01
N SER A 696 -36.32 -18.74 7.15
CA SER A 696 -36.71 -18.45 5.76
C SER A 696 -37.84 -17.42 5.66
N TYR A 697 -38.84 -17.48 6.51
CA TYR A 697 -39.94 -16.53 6.54
C TYR A 697 -39.55 -15.15 7.04
N ASP A 698 -38.73 -15.07 8.10
CA ASP A 698 -38.21 -13.79 8.61
C ASP A 698 -37.29 -13.16 7.58
N GLY A 699 -36.38 -13.93 6.98
CA GLY A 699 -35.46 -13.45 5.96
C GLY A 699 -36.18 -12.91 4.72
N MET A 700 -37.16 -13.65 4.21
CA MET A 700 -38.01 -13.22 3.08
C MET A 700 -38.80 -11.94 3.42
N SER A 701 -39.37 -11.87 4.63
CA SER A 701 -40.13 -10.68 5.07
C SER A 701 -39.25 -9.45 5.15
N ILE A 702 -38.02 -9.59 5.67
CA ILE A 702 -37.05 -8.50 5.72
C ILE A 702 -36.60 -8.11 4.32
N ALA A 703 -36.25 -9.08 3.46
CA ALA A 703 -35.84 -8.84 2.09
C ALA A 703 -36.91 -8.06 1.29
N ARG A 704 -38.18 -8.45 1.43
CA ARG A 704 -39.30 -7.73 0.86
C ARG A 704 -39.41 -6.30 1.38
N ALA A 705 -39.40 -6.13 2.69
CA ALA A 705 -39.50 -4.80 3.32
C ALA A 705 -38.35 -3.86 2.91
N ILE A 706 -37.14 -4.41 2.66
CA ILE A 706 -36.01 -3.65 2.12
C ILE A 706 -36.32 -3.13 0.71
N VAL A 707 -36.87 -3.98 -0.19
CA VAL A 707 -37.23 -3.57 -1.55
C VAL A 707 -38.34 -2.55 -1.51
N ASP A 708 -39.41 -2.80 -0.69
CA ASP A 708 -40.52 -1.87 -0.50
C ASP A 708 -40.01 -0.49 -0.05
N TYR A 709 -39.12 -0.45 0.93
CA TYR A 709 -38.52 0.78 1.43
C TYR A 709 -37.68 1.50 0.36
N ILE A 710 -36.80 0.81 -0.37
CA ILE A 710 -35.97 1.42 -1.42
C ILE A 710 -36.86 1.96 -2.55
N HIS A 711 -37.92 1.25 -2.91
CA HIS A 711 -38.84 1.65 -3.95
C HIS A 711 -39.66 2.90 -3.58
N GLU A 712 -40.19 2.96 -2.34
CA GLU A 712 -41.09 4.01 -1.88
C GLU A 712 -40.40 5.21 -1.27
N TYR A 713 -39.38 4.98 -0.42
CA TYR A 713 -38.73 5.99 0.40
C TYR A 713 -37.29 6.31 0.01
N GLY A 714 -36.68 5.51 -0.87
CA GLY A 714 -35.30 5.67 -1.29
C GLY A 714 -35.10 6.71 -2.39
N ASP A 715 -36.01 7.65 -2.60
CA ASP A 715 -35.94 8.71 -3.60
C ASP A 715 -35.62 8.23 -5.05
N GLY A 716 -35.86 6.94 -5.31
CA GLY A 716 -35.57 6.32 -6.59
C GLY A 716 -34.16 5.74 -6.72
N ALA A 717 -33.50 5.36 -5.64
CA ALA A 717 -32.19 4.70 -5.66
C ALA A 717 -32.18 3.47 -6.59
N LYS A 718 -31.23 3.44 -7.53
CA LYS A 718 -31.08 2.34 -8.49
C LYS A 718 -30.53 1.11 -7.78
N THR A 719 -31.23 -0.04 -7.92
CA THR A 719 -30.91 -1.21 -7.10
C THR A 719 -30.84 -2.50 -7.93
N LEU A 720 -29.79 -3.27 -7.71
CA LEU A 720 -29.66 -4.66 -8.12
C LEU A 720 -29.79 -5.55 -6.88
N PHE A 721 -30.85 -6.36 -6.82
CA PHE A 721 -31.15 -7.21 -5.68
C PHE A 721 -31.09 -8.68 -6.07
N ALA A 722 -29.99 -9.35 -5.80
CA ALA A 722 -29.85 -10.78 -6.03
C ALA A 722 -30.42 -11.56 -4.85
N THR A 723 -31.27 -12.52 -5.14
CA THR A 723 -32.01 -13.29 -4.11
C THR A 723 -32.22 -14.74 -4.51
N HIS A 724 -32.51 -15.57 -3.50
CA HIS A 724 -33.04 -16.93 -3.67
C HIS A 724 -34.53 -17.02 -3.35
N TYR A 725 -35.12 -15.94 -2.82
CA TYR A 725 -36.56 -15.90 -2.54
C TYR A 725 -37.32 -15.65 -3.83
N HIS A 726 -37.90 -16.72 -4.39
CA HIS A 726 -38.66 -16.64 -5.64
C HIS A 726 -39.98 -15.86 -5.48
N GLU A 727 -40.47 -15.80 -4.26
CA GLU A 727 -41.66 -15.04 -3.88
C GLU A 727 -41.49 -13.52 -4.11
N LEU A 728 -40.26 -13.03 -4.16
CA LEU A 728 -39.99 -11.62 -4.50
C LEU A 728 -40.24 -11.30 -5.98
N ASN A 729 -40.41 -12.32 -6.84
CA ASN A 729 -40.79 -12.08 -8.24
C ASN A 729 -42.19 -11.44 -8.36
N ASP A 730 -43.08 -11.64 -7.39
CA ASP A 730 -44.41 -11.05 -7.38
C ASP A 730 -44.37 -9.52 -7.25
N LEU A 731 -43.22 -8.92 -6.87
CA LEU A 731 -43.07 -7.47 -6.73
C LEU A 731 -43.08 -6.73 -8.07
N GLU A 732 -42.82 -7.38 -9.20
CA GLU A 732 -42.95 -6.83 -10.53
C GLU A 732 -44.42 -6.54 -10.89
N ASP A 733 -45.33 -7.37 -10.37
CA ASP A 733 -46.81 -7.18 -10.58
C ASP A 733 -47.37 -6.10 -9.63
N ILE A 734 -46.64 -5.77 -8.55
CA ILE A 734 -47.10 -4.81 -7.55
C ILE A 734 -46.53 -3.40 -7.84
N TYR A 735 -45.28 -3.32 -8.33
CA TYR A 735 -44.53 -2.09 -8.49
C TYR A 735 -44.13 -1.83 -9.94
N ASP A 736 -44.51 -0.72 -10.52
CA ASP A 736 -44.23 -0.34 -11.90
C ASP A 736 -42.74 -0.21 -12.25
N ARG A 737 -41.88 0.04 -11.25
CA ARG A 737 -40.46 0.26 -11.40
C ARG A 737 -39.57 -0.93 -10.97
N VAL A 738 -40.18 -2.05 -10.66
CA VAL A 738 -39.46 -3.30 -10.32
C VAL A 738 -39.54 -4.22 -11.56
N ARG A 739 -38.40 -4.87 -11.87
CA ARG A 739 -38.29 -5.85 -12.96
C ARG A 739 -37.55 -7.08 -12.50
N ASN A 740 -38.05 -8.22 -12.96
CA ASN A 740 -37.42 -9.51 -12.68
C ASN A 740 -36.45 -9.91 -13.79
N PHE A 741 -35.30 -10.38 -13.37
CA PHE A 741 -34.28 -10.95 -14.25
C PHE A 741 -33.71 -12.23 -13.64
N HIS A 742 -33.15 -13.08 -14.50
CA HIS A 742 -32.46 -14.28 -14.05
C HIS A 742 -31.19 -14.53 -14.87
N ILE A 743 -30.25 -15.23 -14.27
CA ILE A 743 -29.08 -15.74 -15.01
C ILE A 743 -29.49 -17.06 -15.70
N ALA A 744 -29.39 -17.08 -17.03
CA ALA A 744 -29.83 -18.21 -17.85
C ALA A 744 -28.97 -19.46 -17.58
N VAL A 745 -29.67 -20.58 -17.46
CA VAL A 745 -29.09 -21.90 -17.36
C VAL A 745 -29.68 -22.80 -18.45
N LYS A 746 -28.90 -23.76 -18.92
CA LYS A 746 -29.40 -24.79 -19.89
C LYS A 746 -29.32 -26.16 -19.23
N GLU A 747 -30.44 -26.81 -19.14
CA GLU A 747 -30.50 -28.17 -18.69
C GLU A 747 -30.15 -29.13 -19.84
N VAL A 748 -29.20 -30.01 -19.62
CA VAL A 748 -28.80 -31.06 -20.55
C VAL A 748 -28.84 -32.40 -19.82
N GLY A 749 -30.02 -33.07 -19.94
CA GLY A 749 -30.29 -34.30 -19.17
C GLY A 749 -30.38 -34.00 -17.67
N LYS A 750 -29.47 -34.60 -16.88
CA LYS A 750 -29.38 -34.36 -15.43
C LYS A 750 -28.35 -33.29 -15.03
N ASN A 751 -27.68 -32.70 -15.98
CA ASN A 751 -26.65 -31.69 -15.76
C ASN A 751 -27.13 -30.30 -16.15
N ILE A 752 -26.58 -29.28 -15.49
CA ILE A 752 -26.85 -27.87 -15.79
C ILE A 752 -25.59 -27.26 -16.37
N ILE A 753 -25.78 -26.50 -17.45
CA ILE A 753 -24.74 -25.60 -18.03
C ILE A 753 -25.13 -24.18 -17.69
N PHE A 754 -24.25 -23.47 -16.99
CA PHE A 754 -24.41 -22.05 -16.69
C PHE A 754 -24.08 -21.23 -17.91
N LEU A 755 -25.08 -20.60 -18.52
CA LEU A 755 -24.86 -19.74 -19.69
C LEU A 755 -24.34 -18.37 -19.31
N ARG A 756 -24.42 -17.98 -18.03
CA ARG A 756 -23.95 -16.71 -17.46
C ARG A 756 -24.54 -15.47 -18.17
N LYS A 757 -25.65 -15.61 -18.89
CA LYS A 757 -26.32 -14.52 -19.62
C LYS A 757 -27.56 -14.10 -18.87
N LEU A 758 -27.71 -12.79 -18.67
CA LEU A 758 -28.87 -12.16 -18.06
C LEU A 758 -30.07 -12.23 -19.02
N LYS A 759 -31.24 -12.59 -18.52
CA LYS A 759 -32.52 -12.62 -19.24
C LYS A 759 -33.62 -12.04 -18.38
N GLU A 760 -34.62 -11.41 -19.04
CA GLU A 760 -35.82 -10.93 -18.38
C GLU A 760 -36.69 -12.09 -17.84
N GLY A 761 -37.45 -11.77 -16.80
CA GLY A 761 -38.36 -12.69 -16.10
C GLY A 761 -37.68 -13.44 -14.95
N GLY A 762 -38.46 -13.92 -14.01
CA GLY A 762 -38.03 -14.70 -12.86
C GLY A 762 -37.90 -16.22 -13.15
N VAL A 763 -37.14 -16.93 -12.36
CA VAL A 763 -37.11 -18.41 -12.36
C VAL A 763 -37.89 -18.92 -11.15
N ALA A 764 -38.77 -19.87 -11.38
CA ALA A 764 -39.64 -20.45 -10.34
C ALA A 764 -39.01 -21.66 -9.60
N HIS A 765 -37.85 -22.16 -10.07
CA HIS A 765 -37.24 -23.38 -9.50
C HIS A 765 -35.85 -23.15 -8.92
N SER A 766 -35.55 -23.80 -7.81
CA SER A 766 -34.23 -23.78 -7.21
C SER A 766 -33.33 -24.88 -7.80
N PHE A 767 -32.05 -24.54 -8.07
CA PHE A 767 -31.09 -25.50 -8.65
C PHE A 767 -30.10 -26.05 -7.62
N GLY A 768 -30.39 -25.90 -6.33
CA GLY A 768 -29.51 -26.34 -5.22
C GLY A 768 -29.07 -27.77 -5.31
N LEU A 769 -29.99 -28.71 -5.63
CA LEU A 769 -29.67 -30.13 -5.77
C LEU A 769 -28.75 -30.43 -6.97
N HIS A 770 -28.85 -29.67 -8.03
CA HIS A 770 -27.96 -29.80 -9.18
C HIS A 770 -26.53 -29.35 -8.84
N VAL A 771 -26.40 -28.26 -8.09
CA VAL A 771 -25.10 -27.78 -7.58
C VAL A 771 -24.49 -28.79 -6.61
N ALA A 772 -25.28 -29.34 -5.72
CA ALA A 772 -24.84 -30.40 -4.80
C ALA A 772 -24.35 -31.64 -5.55
N ARG A 773 -24.99 -31.99 -6.68
CA ARG A 773 -24.54 -33.06 -7.56
C ARG A 773 -23.20 -32.74 -8.24
N LEU A 774 -23.03 -31.54 -8.74
CA LEU A 774 -21.76 -31.08 -9.33
C LEU A 774 -20.61 -31.05 -8.30
N ALA A 775 -20.92 -30.75 -7.04
CA ALA A 775 -19.98 -30.82 -5.93
C ALA A 775 -19.63 -32.25 -5.48
N GLY A 776 -20.16 -33.28 -6.15
CA GLY A 776 -19.83 -34.68 -5.85
C GLY A 776 -20.50 -35.27 -4.61
N MET A 777 -21.63 -34.70 -4.16
CA MET A 777 -22.37 -35.30 -3.02
C MET A 777 -22.81 -36.74 -3.30
N PRO A 778 -22.79 -37.64 -2.29
CA PRO A 778 -23.18 -39.02 -2.43
C PRO A 778 -24.62 -39.19 -3.00
N LYS A 779 -24.80 -40.09 -3.96
CA LYS A 779 -26.09 -40.30 -4.64
C LYS A 779 -27.26 -40.55 -3.66
N GLN A 780 -27.02 -41.26 -2.57
CA GLN A 780 -28.05 -41.54 -1.55
C GLN A 780 -28.56 -40.26 -0.87
N VAL A 781 -27.68 -39.29 -0.64
CA VAL A 781 -28.03 -37.99 -0.07
C VAL A 781 -28.87 -37.18 -1.06
N LEU A 782 -28.45 -37.18 -2.34
CA LEU A 782 -29.16 -36.47 -3.41
C LEU A 782 -30.57 -37.07 -3.65
N GLU A 783 -30.71 -38.37 -3.70
CA GLU A 783 -32.00 -39.04 -3.87
C GLU A 783 -32.96 -38.80 -2.68
N SER A 784 -32.42 -38.74 -1.47
CA SER A 784 -33.21 -38.37 -0.27
C SER A 784 -33.67 -36.93 -0.32
N ALA A 785 -32.77 -36.02 -0.73
CA ALA A 785 -33.06 -34.59 -0.86
C ALA A 785 -34.07 -34.31 -1.97
N GLU A 786 -34.00 -35.00 -3.13
CA GLU A 786 -35.00 -34.92 -4.21
C GLU A 786 -36.40 -35.31 -3.74
N LYS A 787 -36.52 -36.41 -3.02
CA LYS A 787 -37.83 -36.85 -2.44
C LYS A 787 -38.38 -35.85 -1.43
N THR A 788 -37.52 -35.24 -0.63
CA THR A 788 -37.92 -34.24 0.34
C THR A 788 -38.38 -32.94 -0.35
N LEU A 789 -37.65 -32.50 -1.39
CA LEU A 789 -38.01 -31.33 -2.17
C LEU A 789 -39.36 -31.51 -2.84
N ASP A 790 -39.59 -32.65 -3.51
CA ASP A 790 -40.86 -32.98 -4.17
C ASP A 790 -42.05 -32.98 -3.19
N ALA A 791 -41.83 -33.43 -1.95
CA ALA A 791 -42.85 -33.39 -0.92
C ALA A 791 -43.18 -31.98 -0.43
N LEU A 792 -42.17 -31.15 -0.27
CA LEU A 792 -42.33 -29.75 0.15
C LEU A 792 -43.02 -28.89 -0.92
N GLU A 793 -42.67 -29.06 -2.19
CA GLU A 793 -43.25 -28.32 -3.32
C GLU A 793 -44.75 -28.70 -3.56
N LYS A 794 -45.16 -29.91 -3.19
CA LYS A 794 -46.54 -30.36 -3.28
C LYS A 794 -47.43 -29.94 -2.10
N GLY A 795 -46.90 -29.11 -1.17
CA GLY A 795 -47.69 -28.54 -0.06
C GLY A 795 -48.09 -29.56 1.01
N GLY A 796 -47.48 -30.75 1.01
CA GLY A 796 -47.68 -31.76 2.08
C GLY A 796 -46.76 -31.53 3.25
N PRO A 797 -47.19 -31.77 4.51
CA PRO A 797 -46.24 -31.89 5.61
C PRO A 797 -45.26 -33.00 5.23
N ALA A 798 -43.97 -32.69 5.28
CA ALA A 798 -42.91 -33.68 5.06
C ALA A 798 -43.08 -34.80 6.11
N GLN A 799 -43.91 -35.81 5.83
CA GLN A 799 -43.82 -37.08 6.51
C GLN A 799 -42.51 -37.69 6.08
N ILE A 800 -41.47 -37.41 6.85
CA ILE A 800 -40.26 -38.19 6.83
C ILE A 800 -40.67 -39.57 7.30
N ASP A 801 -40.94 -40.48 6.38
CA ASP A 801 -41.03 -41.89 6.66
C ASP A 801 -39.63 -42.32 7.14
N VAL A 802 -39.39 -42.10 8.41
CA VAL A 802 -38.32 -42.78 9.13
C VAL A 802 -38.75 -44.24 9.16
N PRO A 803 -38.12 -45.17 8.42
CA PRO A 803 -38.46 -46.60 8.56
C PRO A 803 -38.32 -46.93 10.03
N ALA A 804 -39.43 -47.36 10.67
CA ALA A 804 -39.39 -47.80 12.04
C ALA A 804 -38.30 -48.86 12.18
N PRO A 805 -37.47 -48.83 13.22
CA PRO A 805 -36.40 -49.79 13.39
C PRO A 805 -37.01 -51.13 13.71
N SER A 806 -37.26 -51.92 12.69
CA SER A 806 -37.57 -53.36 12.86
C SER A 806 -36.28 -54.05 13.26
N GLY A 807 -36.22 -54.45 14.51
CA GLY A 807 -35.32 -55.50 15.01
C GLY A 807 -33.99 -55.01 15.53
N ARG A 808 -33.81 -55.18 16.84
CA ARG A 808 -32.49 -55.15 17.49
C ARG A 808 -31.42 -55.78 16.63
N LYS A 809 -30.56 -55.02 16.04
CA LYS A 809 -29.22 -55.43 15.57
C LYS A 809 -28.15 -54.48 16.07
N LYS A 810 -27.26 -55.05 16.86
CA LYS A 810 -25.93 -54.71 17.31
C LYS A 810 -25.47 -53.28 16.93
N LYS A 811 -25.17 -52.50 17.97
CA LYS A 811 -24.33 -51.31 17.88
C LYS A 811 -23.12 -51.62 16.99
N HIS A 812 -23.15 -51.20 15.73
CA HIS A 812 -21.95 -50.97 14.97
C HIS A 812 -21.44 -49.61 15.43
N THR A 813 -20.43 -49.62 16.27
CA THR A 813 -19.55 -48.51 16.50
C THR A 813 -18.90 -48.21 15.15
N ILE A 814 -19.33 -47.16 14.49
CA ILE A 814 -18.60 -46.59 13.35
C ILE A 814 -17.29 -46.11 13.95
N LYS A 815 -16.21 -46.86 13.73
CA LYS A 815 -14.88 -46.34 13.93
C LYS A 815 -14.73 -45.20 12.94
N PRO A 816 -14.36 -44.01 13.38
CA PRO A 816 -14.02 -42.95 12.43
C PRO A 816 -12.91 -43.51 11.52
N HIS A 817 -13.18 -43.60 10.24
CA HIS A 817 -12.10 -43.73 9.25
C HIS A 817 -11.22 -42.51 9.41
N ASN A 818 -9.94 -42.74 9.62
CA ASN A 818 -8.93 -41.72 9.62
C ASN A 818 -9.04 -40.88 8.32
N VAL A 819 -9.64 -39.74 8.46
CA VAL A 819 -9.40 -38.63 7.53
C VAL A 819 -7.95 -38.27 7.79
N LYS A 820 -7.08 -38.57 6.85
CA LYS A 820 -5.69 -38.07 6.90
C LYS A 820 -5.76 -36.56 7.02
N GLU A 821 -5.17 -36.05 8.07
CA GLU A 821 -5.05 -34.66 8.43
C GLU A 821 -4.54 -33.89 7.23
N GLY A 822 -5.40 -33.05 6.63
CA GLY A 822 -4.97 -31.90 5.89
C GLY A 822 -4.24 -30.99 6.86
N ARG A 823 -3.08 -30.50 6.49
CA ARG A 823 -2.33 -29.51 7.29
C ARG A 823 -3.25 -28.35 7.62
N VAL A 824 -3.58 -28.20 8.87
CA VAL A 824 -4.21 -27.03 9.44
C VAL A 824 -3.13 -25.98 9.52
N GLU A 825 -3.18 -24.96 8.68
CA GLU A 825 -2.46 -23.74 8.95
C GLU A 825 -3.11 -23.00 10.11
N SER A 826 -2.34 -22.20 10.82
CA SER A 826 -2.55 -21.72 12.20
C SER A 826 -3.71 -20.73 12.41
N ASP A 827 -4.66 -20.60 11.49
CA ASP A 827 -5.80 -19.66 11.59
C ASP A 827 -7.22 -20.30 11.51
N GLY A 828 -7.29 -21.62 11.39
CA GLY A 828 -8.58 -22.34 11.52
C GLY A 828 -9.56 -22.18 10.37
N SER A 829 -9.19 -21.62 9.22
CA SER A 829 -10.04 -21.51 8.04
C SER A 829 -9.85 -22.70 7.09
N LEU A 830 -10.91 -23.47 6.86
CA LEU A 830 -11.01 -24.43 5.78
C LEU A 830 -11.34 -23.66 4.49
N GLN A 831 -10.32 -23.33 3.72
CA GLN A 831 -10.48 -22.75 2.40
C GLN A 831 -10.73 -23.88 1.40
N LEU A 832 -11.98 -24.03 0.97
CA LEU A 832 -12.33 -24.82 -0.21
C LEU A 832 -11.98 -23.98 -1.45
N SER A 833 -10.87 -24.27 -2.09
CA SER A 833 -10.51 -23.73 -3.40
C SER A 833 -11.50 -24.24 -4.44
N PHE A 834 -12.33 -23.35 -4.99
CA PHE A 834 -13.36 -23.67 -5.98
C PHE A 834 -12.81 -23.96 -7.39
N PHE A 835 -11.51 -23.95 -7.59
CA PHE A 835 -10.86 -24.08 -8.91
C PHE A 835 -9.97 -25.33 -9.07
N GLN A 836 -9.99 -26.27 -8.15
CA GLN A 836 -9.36 -27.56 -8.36
C GLN A 836 -10.43 -28.68 -8.44
N LEU A 837 -11.10 -28.77 -9.58
CA LEU A 837 -11.48 -30.07 -10.08
C LEU A 837 -10.18 -30.77 -10.46
N GLU A 838 -9.55 -31.46 -9.53
CA GLU A 838 -8.48 -32.40 -9.86
C GLU A 838 -9.05 -33.39 -10.87
N ASP A 839 -8.50 -33.37 -12.07
CA ASP A 839 -8.76 -34.36 -13.08
C ASP A 839 -8.49 -35.75 -12.42
N PRO A 840 -9.48 -36.68 -12.38
CA PRO A 840 -9.29 -38.00 -11.77
C PRO A 840 -8.05 -38.73 -12.29
N LEU A 841 -7.63 -38.42 -13.50
CA LEU A 841 -6.41 -38.87 -14.14
C LEU A 841 -5.15 -38.32 -13.48
N LEU A 842 -5.12 -37.04 -13.18
CA LEU A 842 -4.02 -36.37 -12.45
C LEU A 842 -3.89 -36.85 -11.02
N SER A 843 -5.02 -37.09 -10.31
CA SER A 843 -5.03 -37.66 -8.98
C SER A 843 -4.48 -39.10 -8.96
N SER A 844 -4.84 -39.94 -9.94
CA SER A 844 -4.30 -41.29 -10.03
C SER A 844 -2.82 -41.37 -10.36
N LEU A 845 -2.32 -40.44 -11.19
CA LEU A 845 -0.91 -40.28 -11.51
C LEU A 845 -0.09 -39.80 -10.30
N LYS A 846 -0.64 -38.87 -9.53
CA LYS A 846 -0.04 -38.39 -8.29
C LYS A 846 0.06 -39.49 -7.22
N GLU A 847 -0.99 -40.25 -7.02
CA GLU A 847 -0.96 -41.42 -6.12
C GLU A 847 0.04 -42.49 -6.59
N GLY A 848 0.13 -42.72 -7.89
CA GLY A 848 1.11 -43.61 -8.48
C GLY A 848 2.55 -43.17 -8.22
N LEU A 849 2.83 -41.89 -8.34
CA LEU A 849 4.16 -41.30 -8.07
C LEU A 849 4.47 -41.26 -6.56
N GLU A 850 3.50 -40.92 -5.70
CA GLU A 850 3.71 -40.91 -4.24
C GLU A 850 3.92 -42.32 -3.65
N SER A 851 3.33 -43.35 -4.25
CA SER A 851 3.49 -44.73 -3.81
C SER A 851 4.76 -45.40 -4.32
N ALA A 852 5.49 -44.77 -5.25
CA ALA A 852 6.71 -45.31 -5.84
C ALA A 852 7.91 -45.15 -4.90
N ASP A 853 8.46 -46.24 -4.42
CA ASP A 853 9.70 -46.27 -3.63
C ASP A 853 10.93 -46.24 -4.54
N LEU A 854 11.35 -45.07 -4.92
CA LEU A 854 12.47 -44.83 -5.85
C LEU A 854 13.83 -45.36 -5.33
N ASN A 855 13.98 -45.59 -4.04
CA ASN A 855 15.22 -46.09 -3.43
C ASN A 855 15.34 -47.62 -3.54
N ASN A 856 14.22 -48.34 -3.68
CA ASN A 856 14.18 -49.79 -3.77
C ASN A 856 13.73 -50.34 -5.13
N MET A 857 13.43 -49.43 -6.11
CA MET A 857 13.06 -49.80 -7.47
C MET A 857 14.29 -50.12 -8.34
N THR A 858 14.16 -51.16 -9.14
CA THR A 858 15.12 -51.42 -10.21
C THR A 858 14.87 -50.46 -11.40
N PRO A 859 15.89 -50.16 -12.21
CA PRO A 859 15.71 -49.26 -13.37
C PRO A 859 14.61 -49.75 -14.36
N LEU A 860 14.39 -51.06 -14.46
CA LEU A 860 13.34 -51.63 -15.31
C LEU A 860 11.96 -51.34 -14.73
N GLN A 861 11.77 -51.49 -13.43
CA GLN A 861 10.51 -51.17 -12.74
C GLN A 861 10.17 -49.70 -12.80
N ALA A 862 11.16 -48.80 -12.72
CA ALA A 862 10.96 -47.37 -12.88
C ALA A 862 10.54 -47.04 -14.31
N PHE A 863 11.13 -47.69 -15.31
CA PHE A 863 10.75 -47.51 -16.71
C PHE A 863 9.34 -48.01 -17.00
N ASP A 864 8.94 -49.17 -16.45
CA ASP A 864 7.59 -49.70 -16.59
C ASP A 864 6.53 -48.82 -15.92
N LEU A 865 6.85 -48.21 -14.76
CA LEU A 865 6.01 -47.23 -14.09
C LEU A 865 5.79 -45.96 -14.94
N LEU A 866 6.86 -45.39 -15.47
CA LEU A 866 6.80 -44.25 -16.37
C LEU A 866 6.02 -44.54 -17.65
N ARG A 867 6.19 -45.76 -18.23
CA ARG A 867 5.46 -46.20 -19.39
C ARG A 867 3.95 -46.33 -19.10
N SER A 868 3.58 -46.89 -17.99
CA SER A 868 2.18 -47.01 -17.53
C SER A 868 1.55 -45.60 -17.34
N MET A 869 2.28 -44.68 -16.77
CA MET A 869 1.82 -43.29 -16.62
C MET A 869 1.63 -42.60 -17.95
N LYS A 870 2.56 -42.82 -18.90
CA LYS A 870 2.47 -42.27 -20.24
C LYS A 870 1.27 -42.84 -21.03
N GLU A 871 0.98 -44.14 -20.87
CA GLU A 871 -0.19 -44.79 -21.47
C GLU A 871 -1.50 -44.25 -20.87
N GLN A 872 -1.55 -43.97 -19.56
CA GLN A 872 -2.70 -43.36 -18.88
C GLN A 872 -2.98 -41.95 -19.36
N LEU A 873 -1.94 -41.20 -19.75
CA LEU A 873 -2.07 -39.87 -20.32
C LEU A 873 -2.40 -39.86 -21.83
N GLY A 874 -2.51 -41.05 -22.47
CA GLY A 874 -2.75 -41.15 -23.90
C GLY A 874 -1.61 -40.67 -24.79
N LEU A 875 -0.40 -40.53 -24.22
CA LEU A 875 0.80 -40.12 -24.95
C LEU A 875 1.51 -41.33 -25.51
N GLN A 876 1.69 -41.40 -26.84
CA GLN A 876 2.45 -42.46 -27.54
C GLN A 876 3.95 -42.33 -27.30
#